data_d66120e550364e605d70f29f07fdfb91
#
_entry.id   d66120e550364e605d70f29f07fdfb91
#
_cell.length_a   1.000
_cell.length_b   1.000
_cell.length_c   1.000
_cell.angle_alpha   90.00
_cell.angle_beta   90.00
_cell.angle_gamma   90.00
#
_symmetry.space_group_name_H-M   'P 1'
#
loop_
_entity.id
_entity.type
_entity.pdbx_description
1 polymer ?
#
loop_
_entity_poly.entity_id
_entity_poly.type
_entity_poly.pdbx_seq_one_letter_code
_entity_poly.pdbx_strand_id
1 'polypeptide(L)'
;MSNINKERQIRGKGVIIKTIDNFAHWLYIKIIFGFFGRLFSSYSSGERVFARSAVSKVANGGLVRNKAGFGKIKRKVARSFENSTTVRIYKKLLEKLMSCKLKIYGTFFAISGLLIFFEYFVHKYSITGISPHSSYYIIGGVFLIASLPLLMSKMTLADALRRSRMCKGIAVGFFGIDDDRINRYTASGGDSYPIAVIAAFAFAAASFFVNPLTCVIAIAVLALICLIMTIPEAGVNITVFCLPFLGLTAHPTRNLTVMVLITSLSFFVKLICSRRVFKFKLMDFMVVLFGSLMFFGGVFTYGGDTSFQTAISYCVLLFGYFLVANLMRTKTWLKRCINAFLTSSVFVSAYGVVQYFFVKVDPSWIDVNIFPNIDGRVTSTFGNPNVLAVYLVLALPLSVALLMNSKKTSKIVWYSLQVVLNLCCCVLTWSRGGWLGVIAAMIMFFFMYSHHTVTVTVLAALPIGLAVPYLGEILPQNFVSRFASISSAIDTSSRFRFGLWNGTIEMIKDNFFGGIGVGTDAFSNVYAAYAVSGTESAIHSHSLYLQIFLSLGIVGIVMFLGIIFLLFKNGFERMLRSKDRFAGSVILAGLSAIFGTLVMGAVDYIWYNMSIFFMFWFVFALVCAYASADREEEEREFVPISSDETQSDIFFEYDSHTFKMKVNKNGREDN
;
A
#
# COMPACT_ATOMS: atom_id res chain seq x y z
N MET A 1 -24.15 -4.86 -36.41
CA MET A 1 -23.34 -6.07 -36.16
C MET A 1 -23.17 -6.44 -34.68
N SER A 2 -23.35 -5.55 -33.72
CA SER A 2 -23.21 -5.87 -32.27
C SER A 2 -24.37 -6.71 -31.71
N ASN A 3 -25.57 -6.59 -32.21
CA ASN A 3 -26.74 -7.33 -31.72
C ASN A 3 -26.79 -8.80 -32.22
N ILE A 4 -26.29 -9.09 -33.41
CA ILE A 4 -26.28 -10.45 -33.99
C ILE A 4 -25.27 -11.35 -33.24
N ASN A 5 -24.13 -10.79 -32.76
CA ASN A 5 -23.19 -11.56 -31.97
C ASN A 5 -23.69 -11.82 -30.53
N LYS A 6 -24.54 -10.95 -29.96
CA LYS A 6 -25.18 -11.19 -28.67
C LYS A 6 -26.21 -12.31 -28.75
N GLU A 7 -27.01 -12.39 -29.82
CA GLU A 7 -27.99 -13.47 -29.98
C GLU A 7 -27.34 -14.83 -30.25
N ARG A 8 -26.21 -14.90 -30.98
CA ARG A 8 -25.48 -16.16 -31.19
C ARG A 8 -24.83 -16.71 -29.92
N GLN A 9 -24.35 -15.86 -29.00
CA GLN A 9 -23.84 -16.30 -27.70
C GLN A 9 -24.91 -16.84 -26.75
N ILE A 10 -26.17 -16.41 -26.93
CA ILE A 10 -27.30 -16.83 -26.08
C ILE A 10 -27.90 -18.18 -26.50
N ARG A 11 -27.79 -18.56 -27.77
CA ARG A 11 -28.38 -19.82 -28.30
C ARG A 11 -27.71 -21.12 -27.86
N GLY A 12 -26.47 -21.06 -27.25
CA GLY A 12 -25.74 -22.26 -26.82
C GLY A 12 -25.80 -22.57 -25.32
N LYS A 13 -26.46 -21.73 -24.51
CA LYS A 13 -26.53 -21.96 -23.03
C LYS A 13 -27.77 -22.82 -22.71
N GLY A 14 -27.59 -23.91 -21.96
CA GLY A 14 -28.71 -24.75 -21.48
C GLY A 14 -29.71 -23.93 -20.65
N VAL A 15 -30.93 -24.37 -20.55
CA VAL A 15 -32.06 -23.67 -19.90
C VAL A 15 -31.70 -23.27 -18.46
N ILE A 16 -31.04 -24.14 -17.70
CA ILE A 16 -30.64 -23.90 -16.32
C ILE A 16 -29.65 -22.72 -16.21
N ILE A 17 -28.62 -22.71 -17.07
CA ILE A 17 -27.63 -21.64 -17.10
C ILE A 17 -28.26 -20.30 -17.46
N LYS A 18 -29.21 -20.30 -18.40
CA LYS A 18 -29.96 -19.11 -18.81
C LYS A 18 -30.85 -18.59 -17.68
N THR A 19 -31.47 -19.45 -16.92
CA THR A 19 -32.30 -19.06 -15.77
C THR A 19 -31.46 -18.46 -14.66
N ILE A 20 -30.30 -19.05 -14.34
CA ILE A 20 -29.36 -18.53 -13.34
C ILE A 20 -28.76 -17.18 -13.80
N ASP A 21 -28.41 -17.04 -15.07
CA ASP A 21 -27.88 -15.79 -15.64
C ASP A 21 -28.92 -14.65 -15.60
N ASN A 22 -30.19 -14.96 -15.89
CA ASN A 22 -31.30 -14.01 -15.79
C ASN A 22 -31.56 -13.60 -14.33
N PHE A 23 -31.53 -14.56 -13.40
CA PHE A 23 -31.65 -14.29 -11.96
C PHE A 23 -30.48 -13.46 -11.46
N ALA A 24 -29.24 -13.80 -11.83
CA ALA A 24 -28.04 -13.04 -11.49
C ALA A 24 -28.08 -11.62 -12.07
N HIS A 25 -28.58 -11.45 -13.29
CA HIS A 25 -28.78 -10.13 -13.91
C HIS A 25 -29.85 -9.32 -13.18
N TRP A 26 -30.97 -9.91 -12.81
CA TRP A 26 -32.01 -9.26 -12.03
C TRP A 26 -31.48 -8.84 -10.65
N LEU A 27 -30.76 -9.73 -9.94
CA LEU A 27 -30.15 -9.49 -8.66
C LEU A 27 -29.13 -8.34 -8.75
N TYR A 28 -28.27 -8.37 -9.77
CA TYR A 28 -27.28 -7.34 -10.05
C TYR A 28 -27.93 -5.97 -10.24
N ILE A 29 -28.97 -5.89 -11.06
CA ILE A 29 -29.71 -4.63 -11.27
C ILE A 29 -30.42 -4.17 -10.00
N LYS A 30 -31.12 -5.06 -9.31
CA LYS A 30 -31.91 -4.68 -8.10
C LYS A 30 -31.03 -4.30 -6.93
N ILE A 31 -29.93 -5.01 -6.68
CA ILE A 31 -29.05 -4.74 -5.55
C ILE A 31 -28.05 -3.64 -5.91
N ILE A 32 -27.28 -3.80 -6.99
CA ILE A 32 -26.16 -2.88 -7.26
C ILE A 32 -26.66 -1.54 -7.78
N PHE A 33 -27.52 -1.53 -8.80
CA PHE A 33 -28.05 -0.28 -9.33
C PHE A 33 -29.28 0.22 -8.56
N GLY A 34 -30.11 -0.67 -8.06
CA GLY A 34 -31.32 -0.30 -7.34
C GLY A 34 -31.07 0.15 -5.91
N PHE A 35 -30.44 -0.67 -5.08
CA PHE A 35 -30.22 -0.36 -3.66
C PHE A 35 -28.98 0.50 -3.47
N PHE A 36 -27.81 -0.01 -3.86
CA PHE A 36 -26.56 0.75 -3.69
C PHE A 36 -26.52 2.00 -4.57
N GLY A 37 -27.04 1.93 -5.81
CA GLY A 37 -27.14 3.09 -6.68
C GLY A 37 -27.95 4.22 -6.05
N ARG A 38 -29.13 3.92 -5.45
CA ARG A 38 -29.96 4.91 -4.73
C ARG A 38 -29.31 5.39 -3.44
N LEU A 39 -28.74 4.47 -2.64
CA LEU A 39 -28.06 4.82 -1.39
C LEU A 39 -26.89 5.78 -1.63
N PHE A 40 -26.20 5.63 -2.74
CA PHE A 40 -24.97 6.38 -3.03
C PHE A 40 -25.13 7.52 -4.07
N SER A 41 -26.29 7.61 -4.80
CA SER A 41 -26.49 8.62 -5.86
C SER A 41 -26.82 10.03 -5.34
N SER A 42 -27.29 10.18 -4.12
CA SER A 42 -27.74 11.47 -3.53
C SER A 42 -26.60 12.40 -3.09
N TYR A 43 -25.42 12.23 -3.60
CA TYR A 43 -24.17 12.63 -2.96
C TYR A 43 -23.56 13.98 -3.35
N SER A 44 -23.89 14.55 -4.45
CA SER A 44 -23.17 15.75 -4.92
C SER A 44 -23.22 16.96 -3.96
N SER A 45 -24.07 16.90 -2.91
CA SER A 45 -24.24 18.00 -1.97
C SER A 45 -23.08 18.16 -0.96
N GLY A 46 -22.58 17.08 -0.35
CA GLY A 46 -21.59 17.17 0.72
C GLY A 46 -20.21 17.70 0.25
N GLU A 47 -19.66 17.20 -0.87
CA GLU A 47 -18.41 17.72 -1.43
C GLU A 47 -18.58 19.17 -1.92
N ARG A 48 -19.73 19.53 -2.50
CA ARG A 48 -20.00 20.92 -2.93
C ARG A 48 -20.11 21.85 -1.72
N VAL A 49 -20.79 21.44 -0.66
CA VAL A 49 -20.89 22.22 0.58
C VAL A 49 -19.49 22.39 1.18
N PHE A 50 -18.71 21.29 1.29
CA PHE A 50 -17.35 21.35 1.79
C PHE A 50 -16.46 22.26 0.92
N ALA A 51 -16.52 22.16 -0.41
CA ALA A 51 -15.73 23.00 -1.33
C ALA A 51 -16.03 24.51 -1.17
N ARG A 52 -17.27 24.85 -0.75
CA ARG A 52 -17.68 26.25 -0.43
C ARG A 52 -17.30 26.68 0.99
N SER A 53 -16.95 25.74 1.88
CA SER A 53 -16.63 26.03 3.28
C SER A 53 -15.38 26.88 3.45
N ALA A 54 -15.29 27.60 4.56
CA ALA A 54 -14.10 28.36 4.93
C ALA A 54 -12.86 27.45 5.07
N VAL A 55 -13.03 26.24 5.62
CA VAL A 55 -11.96 25.25 5.79
C VAL A 55 -11.34 24.86 4.42
N SER A 56 -12.18 24.53 3.44
CA SER A 56 -11.72 24.18 2.10
C SER A 56 -11.03 25.36 1.41
N LYS A 57 -11.61 26.58 1.56
CA LYS A 57 -11.02 27.82 1.01
C LYS A 57 -9.66 28.15 1.61
N VAL A 58 -9.49 27.96 2.92
CA VAL A 58 -8.19 28.17 3.61
C VAL A 58 -7.20 27.09 3.20
N ALA A 59 -7.56 25.81 3.27
CA ALA A 59 -6.68 24.70 2.97
C ALA A 59 -6.21 24.72 1.50
N ASN A 60 -7.12 24.94 0.54
CA ASN A 60 -6.81 24.99 -0.88
C ASN A 60 -6.32 26.38 -1.34
N GLY A 61 -6.74 27.44 -0.67
CA GLY A 61 -6.38 28.82 -1.01
C GLY A 61 -5.08 29.31 -0.38
N GLY A 62 -4.78 28.89 0.86
CA GLY A 62 -3.58 29.34 1.57
C GLY A 62 -2.28 28.75 1.00
N LEU A 63 -2.29 27.48 0.61
CA LEU A 63 -1.13 26.78 0.05
C LEU A 63 -1.02 26.88 -1.47
N VAL A 64 -2.11 27.15 -2.18
CA VAL A 64 -2.20 27.10 -3.65
C VAL A 64 -2.27 28.48 -4.29
N ARG A 65 -2.94 29.45 -3.68
CA ARG A 65 -3.15 30.77 -4.28
C ARG A 65 -1.99 31.71 -3.95
N ASN A 66 -1.31 32.21 -4.98
CA ASN A 66 -0.31 33.28 -4.94
C ASN A 66 -0.88 34.61 -4.43
N LYS A 67 -1.33 34.69 -3.16
CA LYS A 67 -1.51 36.01 -2.54
C LYS A 67 -0.14 36.71 -2.54
N ALA A 68 -0.08 37.93 -3.00
CA ALA A 68 1.14 38.66 -3.44
C ALA A 68 2.33 38.59 -2.46
N GLY A 69 2.10 38.46 -1.13
CA GLY A 69 3.16 38.30 -0.13
C GLY A 69 3.74 36.90 -0.07
N PHE A 70 2.88 35.87 0.02
CA PHE A 70 3.30 34.47 0.13
C PHE A 70 3.97 33.95 -1.16
N GLY A 71 3.51 34.44 -2.32
CA GLY A 71 4.12 34.12 -3.63
C GLY A 71 5.53 34.67 -3.80
N LYS A 72 5.88 35.80 -3.16
CA LYS A 72 7.25 36.33 -3.17
C LYS A 72 8.18 35.47 -2.30
N ILE A 73 7.73 35.10 -1.09
CA ILE A 73 8.51 34.22 -0.18
C ILE A 73 8.72 32.84 -0.84
N LYS A 74 7.66 32.25 -1.39
CA LYS A 74 7.70 30.96 -2.08
C LYS A 74 8.67 30.97 -3.26
N ARG A 75 8.66 32.00 -4.09
CA ARG A 75 9.63 32.20 -5.20
C ARG A 75 11.06 32.42 -4.70
N LYS A 76 11.25 33.15 -3.61
CA LYS A 76 12.59 33.38 -3.02
C LYS A 76 13.14 32.05 -2.47
N VAL A 77 12.34 31.27 -1.70
CA VAL A 77 12.73 29.96 -1.17
C VAL A 77 13.02 28.98 -2.31
N ALA A 78 12.16 28.91 -3.35
CA ALA A 78 12.38 28.03 -4.51
C ALA A 78 13.69 28.37 -5.24
N ARG A 79 13.96 29.67 -5.50
CA ARG A 79 15.21 30.12 -6.12
C ARG A 79 16.43 29.82 -5.25
N SER A 80 16.34 30.08 -3.93
CA SER A 80 17.41 29.77 -2.98
C SER A 80 17.71 28.26 -2.97
N PHE A 81 16.69 27.42 -2.95
CA PHE A 81 16.85 25.96 -3.00
C PHE A 81 17.46 25.51 -4.34
N GLU A 82 16.97 26.01 -5.48
CA GLU A 82 17.46 25.63 -6.82
C GLU A 82 18.91 26.10 -7.05
N ASN A 83 19.29 27.25 -6.50
CA ASN A 83 20.62 27.81 -6.59
C ASN A 83 21.56 27.32 -5.47
N SER A 84 21.05 26.50 -4.55
CA SER A 84 21.86 25.93 -3.47
C SER A 84 23.06 25.16 -4.02
N THR A 85 24.21 25.38 -3.40
CA THR A 85 25.46 24.66 -3.73
C THR A 85 25.26 23.15 -3.64
N THR A 86 24.53 22.67 -2.62
CA THR A 86 24.20 21.24 -2.45
C THR A 86 23.43 20.68 -3.62
N VAL A 87 22.38 21.36 -4.08
CA VAL A 87 21.57 20.92 -5.25
C VAL A 87 22.41 20.95 -6.52
N ARG A 88 23.29 21.93 -6.67
CA ARG A 88 24.19 22.02 -7.82
C ARG A 88 25.22 20.88 -7.83
N ILE A 89 25.83 20.60 -6.71
CA ILE A 89 26.78 19.48 -6.54
C ILE A 89 26.05 18.15 -6.85
N TYR A 90 24.86 17.96 -6.26
CA TYR A 90 24.07 16.76 -6.49
C TYR A 90 23.73 16.55 -7.97
N LYS A 91 23.28 17.60 -8.70
CA LYS A 91 23.00 17.51 -10.12
C LYS A 91 24.24 17.13 -10.93
N LYS A 92 25.40 17.78 -10.66
CA LYS A 92 26.68 17.47 -11.32
C LYS A 92 27.15 16.05 -11.02
N LEU A 93 26.99 15.59 -9.77
CA LEU A 93 27.35 14.22 -9.37
C LEU A 93 26.47 13.19 -10.11
N LEU A 94 25.16 13.40 -10.14
CA LEU A 94 24.23 12.52 -10.85
C LEU A 94 24.53 12.48 -12.35
N GLU A 95 24.77 13.63 -12.99
CA GLU A 95 25.16 13.72 -14.38
C GLU A 95 26.45 12.94 -14.64
N LYS A 96 27.47 13.13 -13.81
CA LYS A 96 28.75 12.42 -13.91
C LYS A 96 28.58 10.92 -13.72
N LEU A 97 27.81 10.47 -12.72
CA LEU A 97 27.52 9.06 -12.51
C LEU A 97 26.80 8.45 -13.73
N MET A 98 25.76 9.08 -14.25
CA MET A 98 24.97 8.56 -15.37
C MET A 98 25.76 8.50 -16.68
N SER A 99 26.66 9.46 -16.90
CA SER A 99 27.49 9.55 -18.12
C SER A 99 28.80 8.73 -18.06
N CYS A 100 29.20 8.22 -16.88
CA CYS A 100 30.37 7.37 -16.74
C CYS A 100 30.21 6.03 -17.45
N LYS A 101 31.29 5.55 -18.07
CA LYS A 101 31.37 4.20 -18.66
C LYS A 101 31.28 3.12 -17.58
N LEU A 102 30.64 2.01 -17.88
CA LEU A 102 30.53 0.87 -16.94
C LEU A 102 31.90 0.31 -16.52
N LYS A 103 32.91 0.45 -17.34
CA LYS A 103 34.30 0.08 -16.98
C LYS A 103 34.80 0.77 -15.72
N ILE A 104 34.41 2.05 -15.50
CA ILE A 104 34.83 2.83 -14.34
C ILE A 104 34.22 2.23 -13.06
N TYR A 105 32.96 1.81 -13.13
CA TYR A 105 32.29 1.07 -12.03
C TYR A 105 32.95 -0.31 -11.84
N GLY A 106 33.28 -0.99 -12.95
CA GLY A 106 34.02 -2.25 -12.90
C GLY A 106 35.36 -2.11 -12.18
N THR A 107 36.12 -1.04 -12.46
CA THR A 107 37.38 -0.73 -11.75
C THR A 107 37.15 -0.51 -10.27
N PHE A 108 36.11 0.28 -9.89
CA PHE A 108 35.73 0.48 -8.50
C PHE A 108 35.45 -0.85 -7.79
N PHE A 109 34.56 -1.69 -8.39
CA PHE A 109 34.21 -2.98 -7.79
C PHE A 109 35.39 -3.97 -7.73
N ALA A 110 36.26 -4.00 -8.74
CA ALA A 110 37.41 -4.87 -8.74
C ALA A 110 38.41 -4.50 -7.62
N ILE A 111 38.76 -3.22 -7.51
CA ILE A 111 39.73 -2.77 -6.49
C ILE A 111 39.10 -2.91 -5.09
N SER A 112 37.86 -2.45 -4.89
CA SER A 112 37.18 -2.61 -3.59
C SER A 112 37.06 -4.07 -3.20
N GLY A 113 36.68 -4.96 -4.13
CA GLY A 113 36.57 -6.39 -3.87
C GLY A 113 37.87 -7.02 -3.42
N LEU A 114 39.00 -6.70 -4.09
CA LEU A 114 40.35 -7.18 -3.70
C LEU A 114 40.76 -6.65 -2.32
N LEU A 115 40.52 -5.35 -2.06
CA LEU A 115 40.88 -4.74 -0.76
C LEU A 115 40.05 -5.34 0.38
N ILE A 116 38.75 -5.57 0.20
CA ILE A 116 37.87 -6.23 1.20
C ILE A 116 38.36 -7.67 1.48
N PHE A 117 38.78 -8.42 0.46
CA PHE A 117 39.39 -9.73 0.67
C PHE A 117 40.69 -9.63 1.47
N PHE A 118 41.54 -8.65 1.15
CA PHE A 118 42.73 -8.39 1.93
C PHE A 118 42.40 -8.02 3.41
N GLU A 119 41.41 -7.18 3.64
CA GLU A 119 40.93 -6.84 4.99
C GLU A 119 40.48 -8.09 5.77
N TYR A 120 39.81 -9.06 5.11
CA TYR A 120 39.43 -10.32 5.74
C TYR A 120 40.66 -11.05 6.31
N PHE A 121 41.74 -11.14 5.53
CA PHE A 121 42.99 -11.78 5.98
C PHE A 121 43.70 -10.98 7.08
N VAL A 122 43.70 -9.65 6.97
CA VAL A 122 44.25 -8.78 8.02
C VAL A 122 43.52 -8.99 9.36
N HIS A 123 42.19 -9.03 9.34
CA HIS A 123 41.39 -9.27 10.57
C HIS A 123 41.58 -10.71 11.08
N LYS A 124 41.73 -11.68 10.20
CA LYS A 124 41.94 -13.10 10.59
C LYS A 124 43.29 -13.37 11.24
N TYR A 125 44.33 -12.72 10.75
CA TYR A 125 45.72 -13.00 11.18
C TYR A 125 46.37 -11.83 11.95
N SER A 126 45.63 -10.72 12.12
CA SER A 126 46.14 -9.53 12.82
C SER A 126 45.70 -9.48 14.26
N ILE A 127 46.51 -8.76 15.06
CA ILE A 127 46.30 -8.45 16.47
C ILE A 127 45.19 -7.39 16.67
N THR A 128 44.42 -7.05 15.64
CA THR A 128 43.40 -5.98 15.69
C THR A 128 42.22 -6.23 16.64
N GLY A 129 42.09 -7.46 17.16
CA GLY A 129 41.01 -7.83 18.07
C GLY A 129 39.60 -7.90 17.41
N ILE A 130 39.51 -7.59 16.11
CA ILE A 130 38.26 -7.65 15.33
C ILE A 130 38.13 -9.04 14.74
N SER A 131 37.10 -9.79 15.13
CA SER A 131 36.82 -11.09 14.53
C SER A 131 36.34 -10.93 13.07
N PRO A 132 36.89 -11.69 12.11
CA PRO A 132 36.50 -11.60 10.71
C PRO A 132 35.07 -12.07 10.53
N HIS A 133 34.20 -11.17 10.09
CA HIS A 133 32.79 -11.49 9.78
C HIS A 133 32.67 -12.08 8.36
N SER A 134 31.72 -13.01 8.14
CA SER A 134 31.48 -13.63 6.84
C SER A 134 31.18 -12.63 5.70
N SER A 135 30.68 -11.44 6.04
CA SER A 135 30.40 -10.37 5.08
C SER A 135 31.62 -9.92 4.26
N TYR A 136 32.83 -9.99 4.80
CA TYR A 136 34.03 -9.58 4.08
C TYR A 136 34.29 -10.44 2.83
N TYR A 137 34.27 -11.76 2.95
CA TYR A 137 34.47 -12.63 1.78
C TYR A 137 33.26 -12.68 0.86
N ILE A 138 32.02 -12.57 1.40
CA ILE A 138 30.79 -12.54 0.58
C ILE A 138 30.74 -11.26 -0.26
N ILE A 139 30.87 -10.07 0.35
CA ILE A 139 30.83 -8.79 -0.37
C ILE A 139 32.01 -8.65 -1.31
N GLY A 140 33.22 -9.03 -0.87
CA GLY A 140 34.41 -9.04 -1.73
C GLY A 140 34.20 -9.92 -2.97
N GLY A 141 33.66 -11.13 -2.80
CA GLY A 141 33.34 -12.05 -3.90
C GLY A 141 32.28 -11.50 -4.85
N VAL A 142 31.18 -10.97 -4.30
CA VAL A 142 30.13 -10.32 -5.10
C VAL A 142 30.68 -9.16 -5.92
N PHE A 143 31.54 -8.31 -5.32
CA PHE A 143 32.14 -7.18 -6.01
C PHE A 143 33.07 -7.64 -7.14
N LEU A 144 33.91 -8.67 -6.93
CA LEU A 144 34.79 -9.23 -7.95
C LEU A 144 33.98 -9.84 -9.10
N ILE A 145 32.96 -10.64 -8.80
CA ILE A 145 32.10 -11.25 -9.85
C ILE A 145 31.39 -10.15 -10.64
N ALA A 146 30.81 -9.13 -9.97
CA ALA A 146 30.14 -8.03 -10.61
C ALA A 146 31.09 -7.16 -11.47
N SER A 147 32.36 -7.06 -11.09
CA SER A 147 33.35 -6.27 -11.83
C SER A 147 33.61 -6.81 -13.24
N LEU A 148 33.59 -8.15 -13.45
CA LEU A 148 33.97 -8.77 -14.72
C LEU A 148 33.15 -8.29 -15.92
N PRO A 149 31.77 -8.38 -15.91
CA PRO A 149 30.97 -7.89 -17.03
C PRO A 149 31.05 -6.37 -17.19
N LEU A 150 31.23 -5.63 -16.08
CA LEU A 150 31.35 -4.17 -16.12
C LEU A 150 32.67 -3.72 -16.79
N LEU A 151 33.79 -4.37 -16.49
CA LEU A 151 35.09 -4.09 -17.10
C LEU A 151 35.08 -4.35 -18.59
N MET A 152 34.32 -5.33 -19.07
CA MET A 152 34.21 -5.66 -20.50
C MET A 152 33.28 -4.72 -21.27
N SER A 153 32.45 -3.94 -20.58
CA SER A 153 31.44 -3.10 -21.21
C SER A 153 31.98 -1.72 -21.61
N LYS A 154 31.70 -1.30 -22.84
CA LYS A 154 32.02 0.06 -23.36
C LYS A 154 30.88 1.05 -23.18
N MET A 155 29.72 0.60 -22.72
CA MET A 155 28.52 1.43 -22.57
C MET A 155 28.63 2.34 -21.33
N THR A 156 27.86 3.45 -21.35
CA THR A 156 27.63 4.28 -20.15
C THR A 156 26.55 3.65 -19.27
N LEU A 157 26.46 4.09 -18.01
CA LEU A 157 25.36 3.65 -17.11
C LEU A 157 24.00 4.03 -17.70
N ALA A 158 23.85 5.22 -18.26
CA ALA A 158 22.61 5.65 -18.90
C ALA A 158 22.23 4.76 -20.10
N ASP A 159 23.20 4.36 -20.93
CA ASP A 159 22.96 3.43 -22.04
C ASP A 159 22.54 2.02 -21.56
N ALA A 160 23.16 1.55 -20.50
CA ALA A 160 22.81 0.25 -19.91
C ALA A 160 21.37 0.25 -19.34
N LEU A 161 21.00 1.32 -18.62
CA LEU A 161 19.63 1.50 -18.12
C LEU A 161 18.60 1.55 -19.27
N ARG A 162 18.95 2.18 -20.40
CA ARG A 162 18.06 2.29 -21.56
C ARG A 162 17.91 0.96 -22.32
N ARG A 163 19.00 0.24 -22.55
CA ARG A 163 19.04 -0.98 -23.39
C ARG A 163 18.53 -2.22 -22.66
N SER A 164 18.77 -2.33 -21.37
CA SER A 164 18.31 -3.47 -20.58
C SER A 164 16.80 -3.34 -20.25
N ARG A 165 16.00 -4.32 -20.70
CA ARG A 165 14.56 -4.37 -20.35
C ARG A 165 14.32 -4.43 -18.84
N MET A 166 15.16 -5.15 -18.11
CA MET A 166 15.07 -5.28 -16.65
C MET A 166 15.42 -3.96 -15.96
N CYS A 167 16.57 -3.35 -16.30
CA CYS A 167 16.98 -2.07 -15.73
C CYS A 167 15.99 -0.94 -16.06
N LYS A 168 15.48 -0.91 -17.31
CA LYS A 168 14.42 0.03 -17.70
C LYS A 168 13.13 -0.22 -16.93
N GLY A 169 12.74 -1.48 -16.72
CA GLY A 169 11.58 -1.84 -15.91
C GLY A 169 11.70 -1.33 -14.48
N ILE A 170 12.86 -1.42 -13.87
CA ILE A 170 13.13 -0.90 -12.52
C ILE A 170 13.19 0.64 -12.53
N ALA A 171 14.01 1.24 -13.41
CA ALA A 171 14.23 2.69 -13.43
C ALA A 171 12.95 3.46 -13.81
N VAL A 172 12.29 3.07 -14.89
CA VAL A 172 11.11 3.76 -15.40
C VAL A 172 9.83 3.18 -14.79
N GLY A 173 9.72 1.85 -14.71
CA GLY A 173 8.51 1.17 -14.26
C GLY A 173 8.26 1.29 -12.76
N PHE A 174 9.29 1.17 -11.93
CA PHE A 174 9.18 1.19 -10.48
C PHE A 174 9.51 2.58 -9.90
N PHE A 175 10.69 3.14 -10.22
CA PHE A 175 11.12 4.43 -9.69
C PHE A 175 10.54 5.64 -10.45
N GLY A 176 9.98 5.44 -11.63
CA GLY A 176 9.35 6.51 -12.42
C GLY A 176 10.31 7.54 -12.97
N ILE A 177 11.56 7.15 -13.22
CA ILE A 177 12.54 8.02 -13.90
C ILE A 177 12.11 8.13 -15.37
N ASP A 178 11.87 9.36 -15.85
CA ASP A 178 11.44 9.58 -17.23
C ASP A 178 12.54 9.14 -18.23
N ASP A 179 12.15 8.48 -19.30
CA ASP A 179 13.07 8.08 -20.39
C ASP A 179 13.83 9.31 -20.93
N ASP A 180 13.18 10.46 -21.07
CA ASP A 180 13.79 11.71 -21.53
C ASP A 180 14.88 12.24 -20.59
N ARG A 181 14.79 11.94 -19.29
CA ARG A 181 15.85 12.27 -18.33
C ARG A 181 17.06 11.36 -18.52
N ILE A 182 16.84 10.06 -18.75
CA ILE A 182 17.93 9.11 -19.02
C ILE A 182 18.61 9.48 -20.34
N ASN A 183 17.84 9.86 -21.36
CA ASN A 183 18.36 10.24 -22.68
C ASN A 183 19.27 11.50 -22.65
N ARG A 184 19.06 12.41 -21.71
CA ARG A 184 19.92 13.61 -21.57
C ARG A 184 21.35 13.30 -21.13
N TYR A 185 21.59 12.13 -20.52
CA TYR A 185 22.91 11.72 -20.00
C TYR A 185 23.73 10.87 -20.99
N THR A 186 23.33 10.80 -22.26
CA THR A 186 24.01 9.97 -23.27
C THR A 186 25.33 10.57 -23.81
N ALA A 187 25.63 11.82 -23.49
CA ALA A 187 26.87 12.46 -23.89
C ALA A 187 28.05 11.89 -23.12
N SER A 188 29.11 11.52 -23.81
CA SER A 188 30.33 10.91 -23.27
C SER A 188 30.95 11.74 -22.15
N GLY A 189 30.74 11.29 -20.92
CA GLY A 189 31.54 11.74 -19.78
C GLY A 189 32.97 11.27 -19.93
N GLY A 190 33.94 12.12 -19.60
CA GLY A 190 35.35 11.77 -19.62
C GLY A 190 35.67 10.55 -18.70
N ASP A 191 36.67 9.80 -19.05
CA ASP A 191 37.12 8.65 -18.29
C ASP A 191 37.69 9.09 -16.92
N SER A 192 36.98 8.82 -15.86
CA SER A 192 37.33 9.24 -14.48
C SER A 192 37.89 8.07 -13.65
N TYR A 193 38.82 7.28 -14.22
CA TYR A 193 39.48 6.19 -13.51
C TYR A 193 40.09 6.58 -12.16
N PRO A 194 40.83 7.76 -12.03
CA PRO A 194 41.37 8.17 -10.75
C PRO A 194 40.31 8.29 -9.67
N ILE A 195 39.12 8.80 -10.00
CA ILE A 195 38.03 8.92 -9.03
C ILE A 195 37.51 7.56 -8.59
N ALA A 196 37.41 6.58 -9.50
CA ALA A 196 37.01 5.20 -9.15
C ALA A 196 38.02 4.56 -8.20
N VAL A 197 39.33 4.76 -8.44
CA VAL A 197 40.39 4.24 -7.59
C VAL A 197 40.32 4.89 -6.20
N ILE A 198 40.25 6.23 -6.13
CA ILE A 198 40.15 6.95 -4.86
C ILE A 198 38.89 6.50 -4.10
N ALA A 199 37.74 6.38 -4.78
CA ALA A 199 36.50 5.93 -4.17
C ALA A 199 36.61 4.48 -3.66
N ALA A 200 37.34 3.60 -4.36
CA ALA A 200 37.55 2.22 -3.93
C ALA A 200 38.40 2.15 -2.65
N PHE A 201 39.50 2.91 -2.58
CA PHE A 201 40.30 3.01 -1.37
C PHE A 201 39.53 3.66 -0.20
N ALA A 202 38.73 4.70 -0.44
CA ALA A 202 37.88 5.30 0.57
C ALA A 202 36.81 4.31 1.08
N PHE A 203 36.23 3.51 0.19
CA PHE A 203 35.26 2.47 0.57
C PHE A 203 35.94 1.38 1.42
N ALA A 204 37.11 0.90 1.00
CA ALA A 204 37.91 -0.08 1.74
C ALA A 204 38.30 0.47 3.12
N ALA A 205 38.82 1.69 3.19
CA ALA A 205 39.15 2.33 4.48
C ALA A 205 37.92 2.41 5.41
N ALA A 206 36.73 2.69 4.89
CA ALA A 206 35.51 2.68 5.67
C ALA A 206 35.12 1.25 6.09
N SER A 207 35.24 0.28 5.20
CA SER A 207 34.90 -1.13 5.49
C SER A 207 35.84 -1.78 6.49
N PHE A 208 37.06 -1.28 6.62
CA PHE A 208 38.01 -1.76 7.62
C PHE A 208 37.54 -1.49 9.07
N PHE A 209 36.91 -0.33 9.31
CA PHE A 209 36.41 0.05 10.64
C PHE A 209 34.94 -0.35 10.86
N VAL A 210 34.16 -0.42 9.77
CA VAL A 210 32.73 -0.74 9.79
C VAL A 210 32.50 -1.90 8.84
N ASN A 211 31.69 -2.89 9.25
CA ASN A 211 31.40 -4.05 8.41
C ASN A 211 31.07 -3.66 6.94
N PRO A 212 31.68 -4.28 5.92
CA PRO A 212 31.44 -3.97 4.50
C PRO A 212 29.97 -3.99 4.10
N LEU A 213 29.18 -4.90 4.66
CA LEU A 213 27.73 -4.95 4.42
C LEU A 213 27.03 -3.67 4.91
N THR A 214 27.42 -3.17 6.07
CA THR A 214 26.89 -1.90 6.60
C THR A 214 27.24 -0.73 5.69
N CYS A 215 28.46 -0.67 5.16
CA CYS A 215 28.87 0.35 4.20
C CYS A 215 28.04 0.31 2.91
N VAL A 216 27.80 -0.90 2.35
CA VAL A 216 26.93 -1.09 1.16
C VAL A 216 25.50 -0.61 1.46
N ILE A 217 24.95 -1.03 2.59
CA ILE A 217 23.59 -0.62 3.02
C ILE A 217 23.51 0.91 3.18
N ALA A 218 24.50 1.53 3.80
CA ALA A 218 24.53 2.99 4.00
C ALA A 218 24.53 3.75 2.67
N ILE A 219 25.34 3.31 1.69
CA ILE A 219 25.37 3.89 0.34
C ILE A 219 24.03 3.68 -0.38
N ALA A 220 23.44 2.49 -0.30
CA ALA A 220 22.15 2.20 -0.89
C ALA A 220 21.03 3.06 -0.28
N VAL A 221 21.00 3.21 1.03
CA VAL A 221 20.04 4.07 1.75
C VAL A 221 20.21 5.54 1.33
N LEU A 222 21.46 6.03 1.25
CA LEU A 222 21.74 7.39 0.79
C LEU A 222 21.26 7.61 -0.66
N ALA A 223 21.52 6.65 -1.54
CA ALA A 223 21.03 6.71 -2.92
C ALA A 223 19.49 6.72 -3.00
N LEU A 224 18.81 5.91 -2.17
CA LEU A 224 17.35 5.92 -2.06
C LEU A 224 16.81 7.24 -1.52
N ILE A 225 17.45 7.82 -0.50
CA ILE A 225 17.08 9.15 0.03
C ILE A 225 17.20 10.20 -1.09
N CYS A 226 18.31 10.21 -1.81
CA CYS A 226 18.53 11.12 -2.94
C CYS A 226 17.46 10.95 -4.03
N LEU A 227 17.07 9.71 -4.33
CA LEU A 227 16.01 9.40 -5.28
C LEU A 227 14.64 9.91 -4.77
N ILE A 228 14.29 9.66 -3.53
CA ILE A 228 13.04 10.14 -2.90
C ILE A 228 12.99 11.67 -2.90
N MET A 229 14.10 12.33 -2.59
CA MET A 229 14.18 13.80 -2.61
C MET A 229 14.00 14.38 -4.01
N THR A 230 14.33 13.63 -5.06
CA THR A 230 14.09 14.04 -6.47
C THR A 230 12.70 13.67 -6.96
N ILE A 231 12.20 12.48 -6.62
CA ILE A 231 10.93 11.90 -7.08
C ILE A 231 10.16 11.39 -5.85
N PRO A 232 9.36 12.22 -5.16
CA PRO A 232 8.64 11.80 -3.96
C PRO A 232 7.66 10.65 -4.23
N GLU A 233 7.15 10.52 -5.45
CA GLU A 233 6.31 9.41 -5.87
C GLU A 233 7.05 8.06 -5.77
N ALA A 234 8.35 8.04 -6.07
CA ALA A 234 9.18 6.84 -5.87
C ALA A 234 9.30 6.47 -4.39
N GLY A 235 9.28 7.47 -3.49
CA GLY A 235 9.28 7.25 -2.04
C GLY A 235 8.08 6.43 -1.57
N VAL A 236 6.89 6.70 -2.09
CA VAL A 236 5.69 5.90 -1.80
C VAL A 236 5.86 4.46 -2.30
N ASN A 237 6.33 4.27 -3.55
CA ASN A 237 6.55 2.93 -4.12
C ASN A 237 7.57 2.13 -3.31
N ILE A 238 8.68 2.77 -2.90
CA ILE A 238 9.73 2.16 -2.07
C ILE A 238 9.16 1.78 -0.70
N THR A 239 8.43 2.69 -0.05
CA THR A 239 7.83 2.45 1.27
C THR A 239 6.91 1.24 1.23
N VAL A 240 5.99 1.19 0.26
CA VAL A 240 5.02 0.09 0.13
C VAL A 240 5.68 -1.24 -0.23
N PHE A 241 6.72 -1.21 -1.08
CA PHE A 241 7.48 -2.40 -1.43
C PHE A 241 8.29 -2.94 -0.24
N CYS A 242 9.00 -2.06 0.49
CA CYS A 242 9.88 -2.45 1.60
C CYS A 242 9.10 -2.81 2.87
N LEU A 243 7.89 -2.29 3.05
CA LEU A 243 7.10 -2.42 4.28
C LEU A 243 7.04 -3.85 4.85
N PRO A 244 6.69 -4.90 4.08
CA PRO A 244 6.57 -6.24 4.66
C PRO A 244 7.93 -6.83 5.09
N PHE A 245 9.04 -6.31 4.57
CA PHE A 245 10.39 -6.75 4.95
C PHE A 245 10.94 -6.03 6.18
N LEU A 246 10.28 -4.95 6.62
CA LEU A 246 10.70 -4.21 7.82
C LEU A 246 10.59 -5.07 9.09
N GLY A 247 9.70 -6.08 9.11
CA GLY A 247 9.60 -7.05 10.20
C GLY A 247 10.89 -7.86 10.45
N LEU A 248 11.78 -7.93 9.44
CA LEU A 248 13.09 -8.56 9.57
C LEU A 248 14.15 -7.64 10.22
N THR A 249 13.82 -6.38 10.50
CA THR A 249 14.71 -5.40 11.11
C THR A 249 14.43 -5.25 12.60
N ALA A 250 15.42 -4.79 13.37
CA ALA A 250 15.29 -4.61 14.81
C ALA A 250 14.19 -3.60 15.22
N HIS A 251 13.87 -2.64 14.34
CA HIS A 251 12.92 -1.55 14.67
C HIS A 251 11.97 -1.26 13.50
N PRO A 252 11.02 -2.15 13.18
CA PRO A 252 10.17 -2.04 12.00
C PRO A 252 9.33 -0.75 11.96
N THR A 253 8.69 -0.40 13.07
CA THR A 253 7.87 0.83 13.17
C THR A 253 8.70 2.09 12.97
N ARG A 254 9.89 2.19 13.59
CA ARG A 254 10.79 3.33 13.43
C ARG A 254 11.25 3.48 11.98
N ASN A 255 11.63 2.39 11.35
CA ASN A 255 12.10 2.40 9.96
C ASN A 255 10.98 2.83 9.00
N LEU A 256 9.75 2.33 9.20
CA LEU A 256 8.59 2.75 8.44
C LEU A 256 8.30 4.25 8.64
N THR A 257 8.30 4.72 9.87
CA THR A 257 8.11 6.13 10.21
C THR A 257 9.14 7.03 9.51
N VAL A 258 10.42 6.65 9.52
CA VAL A 258 11.50 7.38 8.83
C VAL A 258 11.26 7.44 7.32
N MET A 259 10.85 6.34 6.68
CA MET A 259 10.54 6.33 5.23
C MET A 259 9.39 7.28 4.89
N VAL A 260 8.32 7.28 5.69
CA VAL A 260 7.18 8.18 5.52
C VAL A 260 7.62 9.64 5.73
N LEU A 261 8.43 9.94 6.75
CA LEU A 261 8.93 11.30 7.03
C LEU A 261 9.83 11.83 5.90
N ILE A 262 10.76 11.02 5.38
CA ILE A 262 11.63 11.42 4.26
C ILE A 262 10.79 11.72 3.01
N THR A 263 9.80 10.87 2.70
CA THR A 263 8.89 11.08 1.57
C THR A 263 8.04 12.33 1.77
N SER A 264 7.56 12.58 3.00
CA SER A 264 6.82 13.77 3.39
C SER A 264 7.66 15.03 3.22
N LEU A 265 8.91 15.01 3.70
CA LEU A 265 9.85 16.12 3.55
C LEU A 265 10.07 16.45 2.06
N SER A 266 10.31 15.43 1.23
CA SER A 266 10.44 15.60 -0.21
C SER A 266 9.19 16.23 -0.83
N PHE A 267 8.00 15.75 -0.45
CA PHE A 267 6.73 16.31 -0.91
C PHE A 267 6.57 17.78 -0.51
N PHE A 268 6.84 18.13 0.76
CA PHE A 268 6.76 19.52 1.24
C PHE A 268 7.75 20.45 0.51
N VAL A 269 8.98 20.01 0.30
CA VAL A 269 9.96 20.78 -0.50
C VAL A 269 9.43 21.02 -1.91
N LYS A 270 8.86 19.99 -2.58
CA LYS A 270 8.27 20.16 -3.92
C LYS A 270 7.02 21.05 -3.92
N LEU A 271 6.23 21.02 -2.85
CA LEU A 271 5.08 21.88 -2.66
C LEU A 271 5.50 23.36 -2.51
N ILE A 272 6.50 23.63 -1.66
CA ILE A 272 7.06 24.96 -1.48
C ILE A 272 7.68 25.47 -2.80
N CYS A 273 8.39 24.63 -3.53
CA CYS A 273 8.95 24.96 -4.85
C CYS A 273 7.91 25.04 -6.00
N SER A 274 6.61 24.96 -5.72
CA SER A 274 5.52 24.98 -6.70
C SER A 274 5.59 23.89 -7.78
N ARG A 275 6.30 22.79 -7.49
CA ARG A 275 6.44 21.64 -8.39
C ARG A 275 5.37 20.58 -8.17
N ARG A 276 4.65 20.67 -7.06
CA ARG A 276 3.49 19.82 -6.72
C ARG A 276 2.40 20.69 -6.14
N VAL A 277 1.16 20.21 -6.25
CA VAL A 277 -0.04 20.89 -5.75
C VAL A 277 -0.67 20.01 -4.69
N PHE A 278 -1.06 20.61 -3.58
CA PHE A 278 -1.86 19.96 -2.55
C PHE A 278 -3.35 20.23 -2.81
N LYS A 279 -4.15 19.19 -2.93
CA LYS A 279 -5.61 19.28 -3.01
C LYS A 279 -6.19 18.70 -1.73
N PHE A 280 -7.10 19.44 -1.10
CA PHE A 280 -7.74 19.06 0.14
C PHE A 280 -9.24 18.90 -0.06
N LYS A 281 -9.75 17.68 0.15
CA LYS A 281 -11.13 17.27 -0.08
C LYS A 281 -11.84 16.98 1.25
N LEU A 282 -13.15 16.71 1.20
CA LEU A 282 -13.93 16.33 2.38
C LEU A 282 -13.37 15.10 3.11
N MET A 283 -12.96 14.08 2.32
CA MET A 283 -12.35 12.87 2.89
C MET A 283 -11.06 13.20 3.65
N ASP A 284 -10.22 14.07 3.09
CA ASP A 284 -8.97 14.49 3.72
C ASP A 284 -9.23 15.20 5.05
N PHE A 285 -10.27 16.02 5.10
CA PHE A 285 -10.70 16.69 6.33
C PHE A 285 -11.14 15.68 7.40
N MET A 286 -11.94 14.67 7.03
CA MET A 286 -12.36 13.62 7.95
C MET A 286 -11.18 12.79 8.48
N VAL A 287 -10.19 12.49 7.62
CA VAL A 287 -8.97 11.78 8.01
C VAL A 287 -8.13 12.64 8.97
N VAL A 288 -8.04 13.96 8.75
CA VAL A 288 -7.36 14.88 9.69
C VAL A 288 -8.04 14.88 11.05
N LEU A 289 -9.38 14.97 11.07
CA LEU A 289 -10.14 14.95 12.32
C LEU A 289 -9.93 13.63 13.07
N PHE A 290 -9.95 12.50 12.37
CA PHE A 290 -9.69 11.19 12.98
C PHE A 290 -8.26 11.08 13.53
N GLY A 291 -7.25 11.55 12.76
CA GLY A 291 -5.88 11.64 13.25
C GLY A 291 -5.72 12.55 14.46
N SER A 292 -6.47 13.66 14.49
CA SER A 292 -6.49 14.55 15.66
C SER A 292 -7.09 13.86 16.90
N LEU A 293 -8.16 13.08 16.74
CA LEU A 293 -8.69 12.27 17.84
C LEU A 293 -7.69 11.24 18.34
N MET A 294 -6.96 10.56 17.44
CA MET A 294 -5.90 9.64 17.84
C MET A 294 -4.77 10.34 18.59
N PHE A 295 -4.39 11.55 18.16
CA PHE A 295 -3.38 12.35 18.84
C PHE A 295 -3.82 12.75 20.24
N PHE A 296 -5.03 13.30 20.39
CA PHE A 296 -5.58 13.65 21.69
C PHE A 296 -5.80 12.43 22.58
N GLY A 297 -6.20 11.28 22.01
CA GLY A 297 -6.28 10.02 22.72
C GLY A 297 -4.93 9.52 23.23
N GLY A 298 -3.80 9.97 22.66
CA GLY A 298 -2.47 9.71 23.18
C GLY A 298 -2.03 10.73 24.25
N VAL A 299 -2.58 11.95 24.22
CA VAL A 299 -2.31 13.00 25.24
C VAL A 299 -3.14 12.74 26.50
N PHE A 300 -4.42 12.45 26.35
CA PHE A 300 -5.37 12.16 27.43
C PHE A 300 -5.54 10.65 27.57
N THR A 301 -4.58 9.96 28.16
CA THR A 301 -4.48 8.50 28.17
C THR A 301 -4.11 7.95 29.55
N TYR A 302 -4.54 6.73 29.82
CA TYR A 302 -4.08 5.94 30.98
C TYR A 302 -2.74 5.20 30.75
N GLY A 303 -2.15 5.31 29.54
CA GLY A 303 -0.92 4.61 29.19
C GLY A 303 0.37 5.44 29.26
N GLY A 304 0.28 6.73 29.61
CA GLY A 304 1.44 7.60 29.78
C GLY A 304 2.25 7.83 28.48
N ASP A 305 3.58 7.94 28.60
CA ASP A 305 4.50 8.31 27.50
C ASP A 305 4.47 7.33 26.32
N THR A 306 4.28 6.05 26.55
CA THR A 306 4.24 5.03 25.50
C THR A 306 3.00 5.19 24.60
N SER A 307 1.86 5.54 25.18
CA SER A 307 0.65 5.87 24.42
C SER A 307 0.81 7.14 23.60
N PHE A 308 1.50 8.15 24.12
CA PHE A 308 1.82 9.37 23.38
C PHE A 308 2.74 9.08 22.17
N GLN A 309 3.78 8.28 22.37
CA GLN A 309 4.66 7.83 21.27
C GLN A 309 3.90 7.03 20.21
N THR A 310 2.97 6.18 20.67
CA THR A 310 2.09 5.41 19.78
C THR A 310 1.17 6.32 18.97
N ALA A 311 0.56 7.33 19.60
CA ALA A 311 -0.28 8.32 18.94
C ALA A 311 0.48 9.12 17.87
N ILE A 312 1.71 9.57 18.18
CA ILE A 312 2.57 10.22 17.19
C ILE A 312 2.85 9.29 16.01
N SER A 313 3.16 8.01 16.28
CA SER A 313 3.40 7.02 15.24
C SER A 313 2.18 6.85 14.34
N TYR A 314 0.98 6.74 14.91
CA TYR A 314 -0.28 6.68 14.14
C TYR A 314 -0.47 7.93 13.28
N CYS A 315 -0.24 9.13 13.81
CA CYS A 315 -0.39 10.38 13.06
C CYS A 315 0.60 10.46 11.89
N VAL A 316 1.87 10.10 12.11
CA VAL A 316 2.88 10.09 11.04
C VAL A 316 2.53 9.07 9.97
N LEU A 317 2.13 7.86 10.35
CA LEU A 317 1.75 6.82 9.39
C LEU A 317 0.46 7.15 8.64
N LEU A 318 -0.51 7.78 9.32
CA LEU A 318 -1.73 8.28 8.70
C LEU A 318 -1.43 9.38 7.67
N PHE A 319 -0.34 10.14 7.85
CA PHE A 319 0.12 11.08 6.83
C PHE A 319 0.47 10.38 5.50
N GLY A 320 0.81 9.10 5.53
CA GLY A 320 0.96 8.27 4.34
C GLY A 320 -0.25 8.27 3.41
N TYR A 321 -1.48 8.38 3.96
CA TYR A 321 -2.71 8.60 3.18
C TYR A 321 -2.58 9.85 2.30
N PHE A 322 -2.13 10.99 2.87
CA PHE A 322 -2.00 12.25 2.13
C PHE A 322 -0.92 12.18 1.07
N LEU A 323 0.17 11.43 1.32
CA LEU A 323 1.20 11.19 0.30
C LEU A 323 0.63 10.47 -0.91
N VAL A 324 -0.13 9.39 -0.69
CA VAL A 324 -0.77 8.65 -1.79
C VAL A 324 -1.80 9.52 -2.50
N ALA A 325 -2.70 10.16 -1.77
CA ALA A 325 -3.78 10.99 -2.34
C ALA A 325 -3.26 12.18 -3.17
N ASN A 326 -2.09 12.75 -2.82
CA ASN A 326 -1.56 13.94 -3.47
C ASN A 326 -0.38 13.70 -4.41
N LEU A 327 0.37 12.60 -4.27
CA LEU A 327 1.46 12.24 -5.18
C LEU A 327 0.99 11.30 -6.30
N MET A 328 0.10 10.34 -5.99
CA MET A 328 -0.38 9.34 -6.96
C MET A 328 -1.56 9.87 -7.79
N ARG A 329 -1.36 10.99 -8.50
CA ARG A 329 -2.44 11.73 -9.20
C ARG A 329 -2.70 11.29 -10.63
N THR A 330 -1.89 10.37 -11.16
CA THR A 330 -2.06 9.84 -12.52
C THR A 330 -2.24 8.32 -12.45
N LYS A 331 -3.05 7.78 -13.38
CA LYS A 331 -3.26 6.33 -13.50
C LYS A 331 -1.94 5.57 -13.67
N THR A 332 -0.93 6.20 -14.28
CA THR A 332 0.41 5.59 -14.44
C THR A 332 1.12 5.41 -13.10
N TRP A 333 1.13 6.43 -12.23
CA TRP A 333 1.74 6.33 -10.91
C TRP A 333 0.97 5.37 -9.99
N LEU A 334 -0.37 5.40 -10.07
CA LEU A 334 -1.21 4.46 -9.34
C LEU A 334 -0.95 3.01 -9.74
N LYS A 335 -0.82 2.73 -11.06
CA LYS A 335 -0.43 1.39 -11.56
C LYS A 335 0.94 0.95 -11.07
N ARG A 336 1.93 1.86 -11.05
CA ARG A 336 3.27 1.59 -10.51
C ARG A 336 3.20 1.23 -9.03
N CYS A 337 2.43 1.99 -8.27
CA CYS A 337 2.27 1.81 -6.83
C CYS A 337 1.60 0.47 -6.48
N ILE A 338 0.52 0.10 -7.17
CA ILE A 338 -0.11 -1.22 -7.01
C ILE A 338 0.85 -2.34 -7.40
N ASN A 339 1.57 -2.21 -8.51
CA ASN A 339 2.55 -3.22 -8.91
C ASN A 339 3.69 -3.35 -7.90
N ALA A 340 4.14 -2.26 -7.26
CA ALA A 340 5.13 -2.30 -6.19
C ALA A 340 4.61 -3.12 -4.99
N PHE A 341 3.38 -2.85 -4.55
CA PHE A 341 2.71 -3.60 -3.49
C PHE A 341 2.57 -5.09 -3.83
N LEU A 342 2.01 -5.39 -4.99
CA LEU A 342 1.74 -6.78 -5.39
C LEU A 342 3.02 -7.56 -5.71
N THR A 343 4.06 -6.89 -6.20
CA THR A 343 5.37 -7.56 -6.38
C THR A 343 5.98 -7.91 -5.03
N SER A 344 5.88 -7.03 -4.03
CA SER A 344 6.37 -7.35 -2.69
C SER A 344 5.57 -8.51 -2.07
N SER A 345 4.25 -8.59 -2.31
CA SER A 345 3.42 -9.70 -1.82
C SER A 345 3.83 -11.06 -2.39
N VAL A 346 4.34 -11.10 -3.64
CA VAL A 346 4.89 -12.34 -4.23
C VAL A 346 6.09 -12.82 -3.44
N PHE A 347 7.05 -11.94 -3.11
CA PHE A 347 8.22 -12.33 -2.33
C PHE A 347 7.86 -12.79 -0.93
N VAL A 348 6.93 -12.09 -0.29
CA VAL A 348 6.41 -12.45 1.05
C VAL A 348 5.75 -13.82 1.01
N SER A 349 4.87 -14.05 0.04
CA SER A 349 4.14 -15.31 -0.08
C SER A 349 5.03 -16.47 -0.50
N ALA A 350 5.98 -16.22 -1.42
CA ALA A 350 6.98 -17.23 -1.79
C ALA A 350 7.84 -17.64 -0.58
N TYR A 351 8.32 -16.67 0.21
CA TYR A 351 9.05 -16.97 1.43
C TYR A 351 8.17 -17.71 2.45
N GLY A 352 6.89 -17.32 2.60
CA GLY A 352 5.95 -18.02 3.47
C GLY A 352 5.74 -19.48 3.07
N VAL A 353 5.61 -19.76 1.76
CA VAL A 353 5.51 -21.14 1.26
C VAL A 353 6.81 -21.91 1.52
N VAL A 354 7.97 -21.31 1.24
CA VAL A 354 9.28 -21.91 1.55
C VAL A 354 9.43 -22.15 3.06
N GLN A 355 9.00 -21.22 3.90
CA GLN A 355 9.00 -21.37 5.36
C GLN A 355 8.24 -22.61 5.80
N TYR A 356 7.06 -22.85 5.25
CA TYR A 356 6.23 -24.00 5.61
C TYR A 356 6.88 -25.34 5.28
N PHE A 357 7.53 -25.47 4.12
CA PHE A 357 8.08 -26.74 3.67
C PHE A 357 9.54 -26.99 4.06
N PHE A 358 10.35 -25.95 4.24
CA PHE A 358 11.81 -26.08 4.37
C PHE A 358 12.39 -25.42 5.63
N VAL A 359 11.62 -24.56 6.31
CA VAL A 359 12.05 -23.90 7.54
C VAL A 359 11.13 -24.33 8.67
N LYS A 360 11.70 -24.69 9.83
CA LYS A 360 10.89 -25.07 10.99
C LYS A 360 10.03 -23.88 11.44
N VAL A 361 8.71 -24.04 11.41
CA VAL A 361 7.75 -23.02 11.81
C VAL A 361 7.59 -23.05 13.33
N ASP A 362 7.45 -21.90 13.99
CA ASP A 362 7.24 -21.80 15.43
C ASP A 362 5.86 -22.41 15.82
N PRO A 363 5.82 -23.47 16.61
CA PRO A 363 4.57 -24.10 17.03
C PRO A 363 3.79 -23.30 18.08
N SER A 364 4.37 -22.24 18.66
CA SER A 364 3.75 -21.42 19.73
C SER A 364 2.42 -20.77 19.32
N TRP A 365 2.15 -20.65 18.02
CA TRP A 365 0.91 -20.09 17.48
C TRP A 365 -0.25 -21.08 17.37
N ILE A 366 -0.08 -22.34 17.81
CA ILE A 366 -1.10 -23.40 17.73
C ILE A 366 -1.21 -24.11 19.07
N ASP A 367 -2.42 -24.39 19.48
CA ASP A 367 -2.70 -25.32 20.58
C ASP A 367 -2.54 -26.74 20.05
N VAL A 368 -1.39 -27.35 20.36
CA VAL A 368 -1.01 -28.70 19.91
C VAL A 368 -1.96 -29.78 20.45
N ASN A 369 -2.61 -29.53 21.60
CA ASN A 369 -3.56 -30.47 22.19
C ASN A 369 -4.87 -30.56 21.40
N ILE A 370 -5.27 -29.44 20.77
CA ILE A 370 -6.50 -29.37 19.96
C ILE A 370 -6.20 -29.69 18.49
N PHE A 371 -5.03 -29.31 17.98
CA PHE A 371 -4.62 -29.46 16.59
C PHE A 371 -3.26 -30.18 16.47
N PRO A 372 -3.15 -31.47 16.89
CA PRO A 372 -1.86 -32.17 16.98
C PRO A 372 -1.18 -32.39 15.62
N ASN A 373 -1.93 -32.31 14.53
CA ASN A 373 -1.42 -32.54 13.18
C ASN A 373 -1.09 -31.26 12.42
N ILE A 374 -1.05 -30.09 13.06
CA ILE A 374 -0.61 -28.86 12.45
C ILE A 374 0.76 -28.48 13.04
N ASP A 375 1.83 -28.66 12.26
CA ASP A 375 3.22 -28.46 12.70
C ASP A 375 3.54 -27.00 13.05
N GLY A 376 2.73 -26.05 12.56
CA GLY A 376 2.89 -24.62 12.84
C GLY A 376 2.15 -23.73 11.84
N ARG A 377 2.19 -22.42 12.07
CA ARG A 377 1.52 -21.41 11.26
C ARG A 377 2.56 -20.53 10.58
N VAL A 378 2.40 -20.31 9.26
CA VAL A 378 3.30 -19.45 8.49
C VAL A 378 3.16 -18.00 8.93
N THR A 379 4.29 -17.36 9.20
CA THR A 379 4.40 -15.96 9.59
C THR A 379 5.11 -15.10 8.55
N SER A 380 5.85 -15.76 7.66
CA SER A 380 6.72 -15.11 6.66
C SER A 380 7.60 -14.01 7.31
N THR A 381 7.60 -12.83 6.73
CA THR A 381 8.40 -11.67 7.20
C THR A 381 7.73 -10.86 8.32
N PHE A 382 6.50 -11.18 8.70
CA PHE A 382 5.73 -10.41 9.69
C PHE A 382 5.85 -10.92 11.13
N GLY A 383 6.38 -12.14 11.33
CA GLY A 383 6.51 -12.74 12.65
C GLY A 383 5.18 -13.13 13.34
N ASN A 384 4.03 -12.83 12.71
CA ASN A 384 2.70 -13.16 13.22
C ASN A 384 1.79 -13.62 12.06
N PRO A 385 1.15 -14.82 12.17
CA PRO A 385 0.33 -15.38 11.09
C PRO A 385 -0.95 -14.58 10.80
N ASN A 386 -1.55 -13.92 11.81
CA ASN A 386 -2.73 -13.09 11.61
C ASN A 386 -2.37 -11.78 10.87
N VAL A 387 -1.24 -11.18 11.21
CA VAL A 387 -0.71 -9.99 10.53
C VAL A 387 -0.42 -10.29 9.06
N LEU A 388 0.23 -11.43 8.77
CA LEU A 388 0.43 -11.89 7.40
C LEU A 388 -0.90 -12.10 6.67
N ALA A 389 -1.89 -12.71 7.32
CA ALA A 389 -3.20 -12.95 6.73
C ALA A 389 -3.90 -11.63 6.34
N VAL A 390 -3.90 -10.59 7.19
CA VAL A 390 -4.45 -9.26 6.85
C VAL A 390 -3.75 -8.66 5.63
N TYR A 391 -2.42 -8.75 5.58
CA TYR A 391 -1.66 -8.25 4.42
C TYR A 391 -2.10 -8.93 3.12
N LEU A 392 -2.37 -10.25 3.16
CA LEU A 392 -2.83 -11.02 2.02
C LEU A 392 -4.31 -10.73 1.67
N VAL A 393 -5.17 -10.46 2.66
CA VAL A 393 -6.54 -9.97 2.44
C VAL A 393 -6.54 -8.66 1.65
N LEU A 394 -5.61 -7.76 1.94
CA LEU A 394 -5.45 -6.50 1.20
C LEU A 394 -4.90 -6.71 -0.22
N ALA A 395 -4.03 -7.71 -0.44
CA ALA A 395 -3.36 -7.93 -1.72
C ALA A 395 -4.20 -8.72 -2.73
N LEU A 396 -4.95 -9.73 -2.28
CA LEU A 396 -5.64 -10.70 -3.15
C LEU A 396 -6.66 -10.05 -4.10
N PRO A 397 -7.61 -9.20 -3.67
CA PRO A 397 -8.58 -8.59 -4.59
C PRO A 397 -7.91 -7.73 -5.66
N LEU A 398 -6.85 -7.01 -5.31
CA LEU A 398 -6.08 -6.19 -6.26
C LEU A 398 -5.35 -7.07 -7.29
N SER A 399 -4.78 -8.21 -6.87
CA SER A 399 -4.14 -9.18 -7.77
C SER A 399 -5.15 -9.76 -8.76
N VAL A 400 -6.34 -10.13 -8.28
CA VAL A 400 -7.44 -10.64 -9.12
C VAL A 400 -7.93 -9.58 -10.11
N ALA A 401 -8.09 -8.33 -9.68
CA ALA A 401 -8.49 -7.24 -10.58
C ALA A 401 -7.48 -7.02 -11.71
N LEU A 402 -6.17 -7.08 -11.41
CA LEU A 402 -5.14 -6.96 -12.44
C LEU A 402 -5.13 -8.17 -13.38
N LEU A 403 -5.34 -9.37 -12.86
CA LEU A 403 -5.47 -10.60 -13.65
C LEU A 403 -6.63 -10.50 -14.64
N MET A 404 -7.85 -10.17 -14.16
CA MET A 404 -9.06 -10.10 -14.97
C MET A 404 -9.01 -9.02 -16.06
N ASN A 405 -8.20 -7.98 -15.88
CA ASN A 405 -8.03 -6.90 -16.86
C ASN A 405 -6.79 -7.08 -17.76
N SER A 406 -6.07 -8.20 -17.63
CA SER A 406 -4.85 -8.46 -18.41
C SER A 406 -5.18 -9.12 -19.73
N LYS A 407 -4.61 -8.60 -20.84
CA LYS A 407 -4.76 -9.15 -22.19
C LYS A 407 -3.49 -9.85 -22.70
N LYS A 408 -2.31 -9.50 -22.16
CA LYS A 408 -1.02 -10.08 -22.58
C LYS A 408 -0.75 -11.34 -21.79
N THR A 409 -0.39 -12.44 -22.45
CA THR A 409 -0.10 -13.74 -21.82
C THR A 409 0.92 -13.64 -20.70
N SER A 410 2.02 -12.89 -20.88
CA SER A 410 3.03 -12.72 -19.85
C SER A 410 2.47 -12.04 -18.57
N LYS A 411 1.53 -11.10 -18.71
CA LYS A 411 0.86 -10.48 -17.57
C LYS A 411 -0.15 -11.42 -16.93
N ILE A 412 -0.88 -12.20 -17.72
CA ILE A 412 -1.82 -13.21 -17.21
C ILE A 412 -1.04 -14.21 -16.35
N VAL A 413 0.05 -14.77 -16.86
CA VAL A 413 0.90 -15.71 -16.11
C VAL A 413 1.43 -15.07 -14.82
N TRP A 414 1.93 -13.83 -14.89
CA TRP A 414 2.47 -13.12 -13.73
C TRP A 414 1.42 -12.87 -12.64
N TYR A 415 0.25 -12.36 -13.01
CA TYR A 415 -0.81 -12.08 -12.03
C TYR A 415 -1.50 -13.36 -11.54
N SER A 416 -1.57 -14.43 -12.36
CA SER A 416 -2.02 -15.75 -11.90
C SER A 416 -1.07 -16.31 -10.83
N LEU A 417 0.24 -16.21 -11.05
CA LEU A 417 1.24 -16.60 -10.06
C LEU A 417 1.06 -15.82 -8.75
N GLN A 418 0.81 -14.50 -8.82
CA GLN A 418 0.54 -13.68 -7.64
C GLN A 418 -0.69 -14.18 -6.88
N VAL A 419 -1.81 -14.41 -7.58
CA VAL A 419 -3.05 -14.89 -6.96
C VAL A 419 -2.83 -16.25 -6.30
N VAL A 420 -2.20 -17.19 -7.00
CA VAL A 420 -1.95 -18.54 -6.47
C VAL A 420 -1.03 -18.50 -5.25
N LEU A 421 0.10 -17.81 -5.33
CA LEU A 421 1.04 -17.73 -4.20
C LEU A 421 0.42 -17.03 -2.99
N ASN A 422 -0.28 -15.91 -3.19
CA ASN A 422 -0.93 -15.18 -2.11
C ASN A 422 -2.04 -16.03 -1.45
N LEU A 423 -2.82 -16.77 -2.25
CA LEU A 423 -3.87 -17.65 -1.74
C LEU A 423 -3.27 -18.85 -0.98
N CYS A 424 -2.28 -19.53 -1.55
CA CYS A 424 -1.58 -20.64 -0.88
C CYS A 424 -0.98 -20.18 0.45
N CYS A 425 -0.26 -19.05 0.45
CA CYS A 425 0.33 -18.52 1.67
C CYS A 425 -0.75 -18.14 2.70
N CYS A 426 -1.89 -17.57 2.28
CA CYS A 426 -3.00 -17.24 3.17
C CYS A 426 -3.59 -18.50 3.83
N VAL A 427 -3.76 -19.58 3.07
CA VAL A 427 -4.20 -20.89 3.62
C VAL A 427 -3.22 -21.38 4.67
N LEU A 428 -1.92 -21.34 4.39
CA LEU A 428 -0.84 -21.81 5.28
C LEU A 428 -0.65 -20.95 6.53
N THR A 429 -1.26 -19.76 6.61
CA THR A 429 -1.31 -19.00 7.88
C THR A 429 -2.20 -19.65 8.93
N TRP A 430 -3.10 -20.55 8.56
CA TRP A 430 -4.12 -21.14 9.43
C TRP A 430 -4.95 -20.09 10.20
N SER A 431 -5.06 -18.88 9.66
CA SER A 431 -5.83 -17.80 10.26
C SER A 431 -7.29 -17.84 9.80
N ARG A 432 -8.18 -18.29 10.68
CA ARG A 432 -9.64 -18.33 10.42
C ARG A 432 -10.19 -16.96 10.04
N GLY A 433 -9.78 -15.92 10.80
CA GLY A 433 -10.16 -14.53 10.49
C GLY A 433 -9.66 -14.08 9.11
N GLY A 434 -8.43 -14.47 8.74
CA GLY A 434 -7.87 -14.20 7.41
C GLY A 434 -8.65 -14.89 6.29
N TRP A 435 -9.03 -16.16 6.48
CA TRP A 435 -9.85 -16.89 5.50
C TRP A 435 -11.22 -16.25 5.31
N LEU A 436 -11.90 -15.88 6.41
CA LEU A 436 -13.18 -15.16 6.36
C LEU A 436 -13.03 -13.80 5.67
N GLY A 437 -11.94 -13.07 5.95
CA GLY A 437 -11.64 -11.80 5.30
C GLY A 437 -11.44 -11.95 3.79
N VAL A 438 -10.68 -12.95 3.34
CA VAL A 438 -10.48 -13.24 1.90
C VAL A 438 -11.82 -13.62 1.25
N ILE A 439 -12.57 -14.52 1.85
CA ILE A 439 -13.88 -14.96 1.32
C ILE A 439 -14.82 -13.76 1.19
N ALA A 440 -14.94 -12.93 2.23
CA ALA A 440 -15.78 -11.74 2.20
C ALA A 440 -15.34 -10.74 1.12
N ALA A 441 -14.04 -10.49 1.01
CA ALA A 441 -13.48 -9.61 -0.02
C ALA A 441 -13.76 -10.13 -1.43
N MET A 442 -13.59 -11.43 -1.67
CA MET A 442 -13.80 -12.04 -2.98
C MET A 442 -15.28 -12.14 -3.35
N ILE A 443 -16.15 -12.44 -2.38
CA ILE A 443 -17.63 -12.41 -2.60
C ILE A 443 -18.03 -10.99 -3.02
N MET A 444 -17.63 -9.97 -2.27
CA MET A 444 -17.95 -8.58 -2.62
C MET A 444 -17.40 -8.21 -4.01
N PHE A 445 -16.15 -8.57 -4.31
CA PHE A 445 -15.53 -8.27 -5.59
C PHE A 445 -16.28 -8.92 -6.75
N PHE A 446 -16.49 -10.23 -6.72
CA PHE A 446 -17.14 -10.95 -7.83
C PHE A 446 -18.62 -10.59 -7.97
N PHE A 447 -19.31 -10.36 -6.85
CA PHE A 447 -20.71 -9.97 -6.86
C PHE A 447 -20.93 -8.60 -7.51
N MET A 448 -19.99 -7.66 -7.32
CA MET A 448 -20.11 -6.30 -7.82
C MET A 448 -19.38 -6.06 -9.16
N TYR A 449 -18.52 -6.98 -9.60
CA TYR A 449 -17.75 -6.83 -10.83
C TYR A 449 -18.61 -6.92 -12.09
N SER A 450 -19.48 -7.93 -12.20
CA SER A 450 -20.45 -8.10 -13.30
C SER A 450 -21.50 -9.17 -12.97
N HIS A 451 -22.65 -9.14 -13.63
CA HIS A 451 -23.67 -10.20 -13.48
C HIS A 451 -23.15 -11.58 -13.90
N HIS A 452 -22.27 -11.65 -14.89
CA HIS A 452 -21.65 -12.93 -15.29
C HIS A 452 -20.75 -13.52 -14.18
N THR A 453 -20.03 -12.68 -13.41
CA THR A 453 -19.26 -13.19 -12.27
C THR A 453 -20.18 -13.68 -11.15
N VAL A 454 -21.34 -13.05 -10.93
CA VAL A 454 -22.36 -13.55 -10.02
C VAL A 454 -22.86 -14.93 -10.48
N THR A 455 -23.19 -15.09 -11.77
CA THR A 455 -23.60 -16.37 -12.35
C THR A 455 -22.55 -17.46 -12.12
N VAL A 456 -21.28 -17.16 -12.41
CA VAL A 456 -20.18 -18.12 -12.23
C VAL A 456 -19.99 -18.45 -10.74
N THR A 457 -20.08 -17.45 -9.86
CA THR A 457 -19.93 -17.65 -8.40
C THR A 457 -21.06 -18.55 -7.86
N VAL A 458 -22.31 -18.32 -8.27
CA VAL A 458 -23.46 -19.14 -7.86
C VAL A 458 -23.31 -20.56 -8.40
N LEU A 459 -22.95 -20.71 -9.69
CA LEU A 459 -22.71 -22.04 -10.29
C LEU A 459 -21.55 -22.79 -9.63
N ALA A 460 -20.51 -22.10 -9.20
CA ALA A 460 -19.38 -22.70 -8.47
C ALA A 460 -19.74 -23.03 -7.01
N ALA A 461 -20.53 -22.19 -6.35
CA ALA A 461 -20.97 -22.43 -4.98
C ALA A 461 -21.87 -23.66 -4.84
N LEU A 462 -22.65 -23.99 -5.86
CA LEU A 462 -23.58 -25.11 -5.85
C LEU A 462 -22.86 -26.47 -5.74
N PRO A 463 -21.87 -26.82 -6.60
CA PRO A 463 -21.10 -28.06 -6.42
C PRO A 463 -20.23 -28.03 -5.16
N ILE A 464 -19.71 -26.87 -4.74
CA ILE A 464 -18.97 -26.74 -3.49
C ILE A 464 -19.89 -27.04 -2.31
N GLY A 465 -21.10 -26.48 -2.29
CA GLY A 465 -22.10 -26.76 -1.24
C GLY A 465 -22.50 -28.24 -1.17
N LEU A 466 -22.68 -28.88 -2.33
CA LEU A 466 -22.96 -30.32 -2.42
C LEU A 466 -21.76 -31.19 -1.97
N ALA A 467 -20.54 -30.69 -2.15
CA ALA A 467 -19.31 -31.37 -1.72
C ALA A 467 -19.02 -31.21 -0.22
N VAL A 468 -19.63 -30.23 0.48
CA VAL A 468 -19.40 -29.97 1.90
C VAL A 468 -19.47 -31.22 2.80
N PRO A 469 -20.48 -32.12 2.65
CA PRO A 469 -20.53 -33.35 3.46
C PRO A 469 -19.36 -34.29 3.21
N TYR A 470 -18.77 -34.25 2.01
CA TYR A 470 -17.66 -35.11 1.58
C TYR A 470 -16.29 -34.45 1.73
N LEU A 471 -16.24 -33.18 2.17
CA LEU A 471 -14.98 -32.45 2.35
C LEU A 471 -14.05 -33.13 3.35
N GLY A 472 -14.60 -33.85 4.34
CA GLY A 472 -13.85 -34.63 5.30
C GLY A 472 -13.08 -35.82 4.71
N GLU A 473 -13.52 -36.34 3.55
CA GLU A 473 -12.87 -37.42 2.82
C GLU A 473 -11.84 -36.91 1.80
N ILE A 474 -12.08 -35.71 1.26
CA ILE A 474 -11.27 -35.11 0.16
C ILE A 474 -10.15 -34.22 0.72
N LEU A 475 -10.44 -33.46 1.78
CA LEU A 475 -9.49 -32.53 2.37
C LEU A 475 -8.78 -33.15 3.58
N PRO A 476 -7.53 -32.75 3.86
CA PRO A 476 -6.84 -33.17 5.08
C PRO A 476 -7.71 -32.86 6.31
N GLN A 477 -7.82 -33.81 7.22
CA GLN A 477 -8.63 -33.73 8.46
C GLN A 477 -8.34 -32.43 9.27
N ASN A 478 -7.09 -31.98 9.26
CA ASN A 478 -6.66 -30.74 9.90
C ASN A 478 -7.36 -29.51 9.34
N PHE A 479 -7.58 -29.47 8.01
CA PHE A 479 -8.25 -28.36 7.36
C PHE A 479 -9.73 -28.32 7.75
N VAL A 480 -10.39 -29.48 7.71
CA VAL A 480 -11.81 -29.62 8.06
C VAL A 480 -12.04 -29.25 9.53
N SER A 481 -11.23 -29.79 10.45
CA SER A 481 -11.33 -29.49 11.89
C SER A 481 -11.08 -28.02 12.19
N ARG A 482 -10.10 -27.39 11.52
CA ARG A 482 -9.79 -25.97 11.70
C ARG A 482 -10.90 -25.08 11.16
N PHE A 483 -11.53 -25.45 10.03
CA PHE A 483 -12.66 -24.72 9.46
C PHE A 483 -13.92 -24.87 10.33
N ALA A 484 -14.22 -26.10 10.76
CA ALA A 484 -15.35 -26.38 11.65
C ALA A 484 -15.24 -25.66 13.00
N SER A 485 -14.01 -25.43 13.48
CA SER A 485 -13.78 -24.69 14.74
C SER A 485 -14.13 -23.19 14.66
N ILE A 486 -14.48 -22.65 13.49
CA ILE A 486 -14.95 -21.24 13.34
C ILE A 486 -16.25 -21.02 14.14
N SER A 487 -17.15 -22.03 14.15
CA SER A 487 -18.45 -21.93 14.82
C SER A 487 -18.47 -22.56 16.23
N SER A 488 -17.38 -23.21 16.67
CA SER A 488 -17.34 -23.91 17.95
C SER A 488 -16.72 -23.06 19.06
N ALA A 489 -17.41 -22.94 20.19
CA ALA A 489 -16.89 -22.35 21.43
C ALA A 489 -15.86 -23.25 22.16
N ILE A 490 -15.50 -24.39 21.57
CA ILE A 490 -14.60 -25.39 22.17
C ILE A 490 -13.13 -24.95 22.07
N ASP A 491 -12.80 -24.11 21.07
CA ASP A 491 -11.44 -23.61 20.85
C ASP A 491 -11.04 -22.58 21.93
N THR A 492 -9.91 -22.83 22.59
CA THR A 492 -9.31 -21.95 23.62
C THR A 492 -9.22 -20.50 23.16
N SER A 493 -8.85 -20.27 21.89
CA SER A 493 -8.73 -18.94 21.28
C SER A 493 -10.09 -18.22 21.16
N SER A 494 -11.17 -18.94 20.87
CA SER A 494 -12.51 -18.34 20.79
C SER A 494 -13.04 -18.01 22.18
N ARG A 495 -12.86 -18.92 23.14
CA ARG A 495 -13.25 -18.71 24.55
C ARG A 495 -12.51 -17.51 25.15
N PHE A 496 -11.21 -17.42 24.92
CA PHE A 496 -10.40 -16.27 25.33
C PHE A 496 -10.96 -14.96 24.79
N ARG A 497 -11.32 -14.89 23.49
CA ARG A 497 -11.88 -13.68 22.88
C ARG A 497 -13.24 -13.30 23.45
N PHE A 498 -14.13 -14.26 23.69
CA PHE A 498 -15.43 -13.95 24.29
C PHE A 498 -15.29 -13.39 25.71
N GLY A 499 -14.43 -13.97 26.55
CA GLY A 499 -14.12 -13.43 27.89
C GLY A 499 -13.54 -12.02 27.79
N LEU A 500 -12.59 -11.81 26.89
CA LEU A 500 -11.96 -10.53 26.65
C LEU A 500 -12.96 -9.45 26.17
N TRP A 501 -13.88 -9.82 25.26
CA TRP A 501 -14.91 -8.89 24.79
C TRP A 501 -15.88 -8.46 25.88
N ASN A 502 -16.26 -9.39 26.77
CA ASN A 502 -17.10 -9.07 27.91
C ASN A 502 -16.43 -8.01 28.81
N GLY A 503 -15.18 -8.23 29.23
CA GLY A 503 -14.43 -7.26 30.00
C GLY A 503 -14.23 -5.93 29.26
N THR A 504 -13.96 -5.99 27.95
CA THR A 504 -13.82 -4.76 27.13
C THR A 504 -15.13 -3.97 27.03
N ILE A 505 -16.28 -4.64 26.95
CA ILE A 505 -17.59 -3.96 26.90
C ILE A 505 -17.87 -3.24 28.22
N GLU A 506 -17.53 -3.84 29.37
CA GLU A 506 -17.67 -3.15 30.66
C GLU A 506 -16.74 -1.93 30.74
N MET A 507 -15.48 -2.05 30.29
CA MET A 507 -14.58 -0.89 30.19
C MET A 507 -15.17 0.24 29.32
N ILE A 508 -15.83 -0.11 28.19
CA ILE A 508 -16.45 0.86 27.29
C ILE A 508 -17.59 1.58 27.99
N LYS A 509 -18.41 0.89 28.81
CA LYS A 509 -19.52 1.52 29.54
C LYS A 509 -19.00 2.63 30.47
N ASP A 510 -17.89 2.37 31.17
CA ASP A 510 -17.32 3.32 32.10
C ASP A 510 -16.54 4.45 31.40
N ASN A 511 -16.04 4.20 30.19
CA ASN A 511 -15.25 5.17 29.40
C ASN A 511 -15.93 5.57 28.09
N PHE A 512 -17.26 5.61 28.06
CA PHE A 512 -18.08 5.73 26.85
C PHE A 512 -17.77 6.96 25.99
N PHE A 513 -17.58 8.13 26.58
CA PHE A 513 -17.40 9.38 25.85
C PHE A 513 -15.94 9.65 25.48
N GLY A 514 -15.01 9.53 26.41
CA GLY A 514 -13.62 9.94 26.24
C GLY A 514 -12.69 8.83 25.79
N GLY A 515 -13.07 7.57 26.05
CA GLY A 515 -12.17 6.43 25.86
C GLY A 515 -11.04 6.40 26.89
N ILE A 516 -10.14 5.43 26.75
CA ILE A 516 -8.98 5.23 27.63
C ILE A 516 -7.67 5.74 27.02
N GLY A 517 -7.70 6.18 25.77
CA GLY A 517 -6.51 6.51 25.00
C GLY A 517 -6.02 5.38 24.08
N VAL A 518 -5.01 5.67 23.30
CA VAL A 518 -4.47 4.75 22.28
C VAL A 518 -3.26 3.99 22.81
N GLY A 519 -3.05 2.78 22.31
CA GLY A 519 -1.88 1.96 22.61
C GLY A 519 -2.19 0.75 23.50
N THR A 520 -1.25 -0.19 23.52
CA THR A 520 -1.36 -1.43 24.31
C THR A 520 -1.29 -1.19 25.81
N ASP A 521 -0.47 -0.23 26.22
CA ASP A 521 -0.28 0.08 27.65
C ASP A 521 -1.51 0.73 28.25
N ALA A 522 -2.20 1.63 27.49
CA ALA A 522 -3.48 2.18 27.93
C ALA A 522 -4.51 1.07 28.16
N PHE A 523 -4.55 0.08 27.25
CA PHE A 523 -5.43 -1.07 27.40
C PHE A 523 -5.07 -1.90 28.63
N SER A 524 -3.81 -2.35 28.75
CA SER A 524 -3.36 -3.26 29.81
C SER A 524 -3.53 -2.65 31.21
N ASN A 525 -3.25 -1.35 31.36
CA ASN A 525 -3.35 -0.64 32.64
C ASN A 525 -4.79 -0.57 33.16
N VAL A 526 -5.78 -0.40 32.25
CA VAL A 526 -7.18 -0.30 32.64
C VAL A 526 -7.83 -1.69 32.67
N TYR A 527 -7.48 -2.58 31.73
CA TYR A 527 -8.10 -3.90 31.59
C TYR A 527 -7.94 -4.81 32.82
N ALA A 528 -6.86 -4.64 33.58
CA ALA A 528 -6.62 -5.42 34.80
C ALA A 528 -7.79 -5.40 35.81
N ALA A 529 -8.56 -4.28 35.84
CA ALA A 529 -9.72 -4.15 36.72
C ALA A 529 -10.99 -4.83 36.17
N TYR A 530 -11.04 -5.16 34.88
CA TYR A 530 -12.19 -5.75 34.19
C TYR A 530 -11.91 -7.15 33.65
N ALA A 531 -10.71 -7.69 33.91
CA ALA A 531 -10.28 -8.95 33.36
C ALA A 531 -11.14 -10.11 33.83
N VAL A 532 -11.61 -10.91 32.88
CA VAL A 532 -12.27 -12.19 33.16
C VAL A 532 -11.18 -13.25 33.33
N SER A 533 -11.40 -14.20 34.21
CA SER A 533 -10.42 -15.27 34.49
C SER A 533 -9.91 -15.93 33.20
N GLY A 534 -8.59 -15.96 33.05
CA GLY A 534 -7.89 -16.50 31.87
C GLY A 534 -7.65 -15.48 30.75
N THR A 535 -8.01 -14.19 30.94
CA THR A 535 -7.78 -13.13 29.95
C THR A 535 -6.86 -12.01 30.43
N GLU A 536 -6.26 -12.16 31.60
CA GLU A 536 -5.49 -11.12 32.32
C GLU A 536 -4.28 -10.62 31.54
N SER A 537 -3.69 -11.47 30.70
CA SER A 537 -2.51 -11.15 29.88
C SER A 537 -2.82 -10.39 28.58
N ALA A 538 -4.09 -10.03 28.35
CA ALA A 538 -4.47 -9.38 27.11
C ALA A 538 -3.91 -7.94 27.01
N ILE A 539 -3.35 -7.62 25.84
CA ILE A 539 -2.78 -6.31 25.53
C ILE A 539 -3.66 -5.46 24.60
N HIS A 540 -4.76 -6.01 24.11
CA HIS A 540 -5.77 -5.34 23.27
C HIS A 540 -7.05 -6.19 23.19
N SER A 541 -8.14 -5.61 22.73
CA SER A 541 -9.49 -6.21 22.73
C SER A 541 -9.73 -7.35 21.73
N HIS A 542 -8.79 -7.69 20.85
CA HIS A 542 -9.00 -8.59 19.71
C HIS A 542 -10.25 -8.28 18.86
N SER A 543 -10.62 -7.01 18.76
CA SER A 543 -11.62 -6.48 17.82
C SER A 543 -11.27 -5.05 17.46
N LEU A 544 -11.19 -4.76 16.17
CA LEU A 544 -10.90 -3.41 15.67
C LEU A 544 -11.95 -2.40 16.17
N TYR A 545 -13.21 -2.80 16.14
CA TYR A 545 -14.32 -1.90 16.51
C TYR A 545 -14.35 -1.62 18.01
N LEU A 546 -14.24 -2.66 18.83
CA LEU A 546 -14.19 -2.49 20.29
C LEU A 546 -12.96 -1.69 20.71
N GLN A 547 -11.82 -1.92 20.06
CA GLN A 547 -10.59 -1.19 20.37
C GLN A 547 -10.69 0.30 20.01
N ILE A 548 -11.24 0.64 18.84
CA ILE A 548 -11.42 2.04 18.44
C ILE A 548 -12.41 2.71 19.39
N PHE A 549 -13.53 2.05 19.73
CA PHE A 549 -14.50 2.59 20.67
C PHE A 549 -13.87 2.80 22.05
N LEU A 550 -13.18 1.80 22.56
CA LEU A 550 -12.53 1.89 23.86
C LEU A 550 -11.43 2.97 23.88
N SER A 551 -10.64 3.07 22.81
CA SER A 551 -9.52 4.02 22.77
C SER A 551 -9.96 5.47 22.59
N LEU A 552 -11.01 5.74 21.83
CA LEU A 552 -11.40 7.10 21.37
C LEU A 552 -12.85 7.46 21.74
N GLY A 553 -13.53 6.62 22.47
CA GLY A 553 -14.93 6.83 22.86
C GLY A 553 -15.91 6.75 21.68
N ILE A 554 -17.17 7.13 21.94
CA ILE A 554 -18.25 7.11 20.95
C ILE A 554 -17.93 8.00 19.73
N VAL A 555 -17.26 9.13 19.93
CA VAL A 555 -16.91 10.04 18.85
C VAL A 555 -15.93 9.37 17.89
N GLY A 556 -14.94 8.63 18.41
CA GLY A 556 -13.96 7.91 17.61
C GLY A 556 -14.57 6.83 16.72
N ILE A 557 -15.44 5.98 17.28
CA ILE A 557 -16.08 4.90 16.52
C ILE A 557 -17.07 5.44 15.48
N VAL A 558 -17.88 6.45 15.82
CA VAL A 558 -18.81 7.08 14.87
C VAL A 558 -18.04 7.73 13.71
N MET A 559 -16.95 8.43 14.01
CA MET A 559 -16.11 9.04 12.98
C MET A 559 -15.44 7.99 12.09
N PHE A 560 -14.91 6.90 12.66
CA PHE A 560 -14.33 5.81 11.89
C PHE A 560 -15.38 5.20 10.93
N LEU A 561 -16.56 4.84 11.43
CA LEU A 561 -17.62 4.28 10.59
C LEU A 561 -18.09 5.27 9.53
N GLY A 562 -18.16 6.57 9.85
CA GLY A 562 -18.47 7.64 8.90
C GLY A 562 -17.43 7.73 7.77
N ILE A 563 -16.14 7.65 8.08
CA ILE A 563 -15.05 7.64 7.10
C ILE A 563 -15.17 6.42 6.18
N ILE A 564 -15.40 5.24 6.75
CA ILE A 564 -15.60 4.01 5.98
C ILE A 564 -16.82 4.13 5.06
N PHE A 565 -17.95 4.62 5.58
CA PHE A 565 -19.15 4.85 4.79
C PHE A 565 -18.89 5.81 3.62
N LEU A 566 -18.18 6.91 3.85
CA LEU A 566 -17.81 7.87 2.79
C LEU A 566 -16.89 7.26 1.74
N LEU A 567 -15.93 6.38 2.15
CA LEU A 567 -15.07 5.66 1.22
C LEU A 567 -15.89 4.78 0.27
N PHE A 568 -16.77 3.95 0.85
CA PHE A 568 -17.62 3.05 0.06
C PHE A 568 -18.55 3.83 -0.86
N LYS A 569 -19.17 4.88 -0.35
CA LYS A 569 -20.02 5.77 -1.13
C LYS A 569 -19.31 6.37 -2.34
N ASN A 570 -18.16 7.03 -2.10
CA ASN A 570 -17.41 7.69 -3.17
C ASN A 570 -16.82 6.68 -4.17
N GLY A 571 -16.34 5.53 -3.65
CA GLY A 571 -15.79 4.47 -4.48
C GLY A 571 -16.84 3.80 -5.36
N PHE A 572 -18.00 3.44 -4.82
CA PHE A 572 -19.09 2.85 -5.60
C PHE A 572 -19.66 3.82 -6.62
N GLU A 573 -19.92 5.06 -6.22
CA GLU A 573 -20.37 6.09 -7.15
C GLU A 573 -19.42 6.20 -8.33
N ARG A 574 -18.10 6.25 -8.07
CA ARG A 574 -17.12 6.38 -9.14
C ARG A 574 -17.01 5.10 -9.97
N MET A 575 -17.00 3.92 -9.34
CA MET A 575 -17.00 2.63 -10.04
C MET A 575 -18.18 2.52 -11.04
N LEU A 576 -19.37 2.93 -10.63
CA LEU A 576 -20.57 2.84 -11.47
C LEU A 576 -20.57 3.85 -12.63
N ARG A 577 -19.93 5.01 -12.44
CA ARG A 577 -19.87 6.09 -13.46
C ARG A 577 -18.64 6.02 -14.36
N SER A 578 -17.59 5.30 -13.95
CA SER A 578 -16.33 5.24 -14.69
C SER A 578 -16.52 4.62 -16.07
N LYS A 579 -16.03 5.29 -17.10
CA LYS A 579 -15.91 4.75 -18.46
C LYS A 579 -14.70 3.82 -18.60
N ASP A 580 -13.69 3.99 -17.77
CA ASP A 580 -12.49 3.14 -17.72
C ASP A 580 -12.76 1.89 -16.87
N ARG A 581 -13.05 0.77 -17.54
CA ARG A 581 -13.30 -0.52 -16.90
C ARG A 581 -12.15 -0.95 -15.98
N PHE A 582 -10.90 -0.61 -16.32
CA PHE A 582 -9.75 -0.93 -15.50
C PHE A 582 -9.78 -0.14 -14.20
N ALA A 583 -10.03 1.18 -14.27
CA ALA A 583 -10.13 2.04 -13.09
C ALA A 583 -11.26 1.58 -12.16
N GLY A 584 -12.46 1.31 -12.73
CA GLY A 584 -13.58 0.76 -11.97
C GLY A 584 -13.27 -0.55 -11.25
N SER A 585 -12.56 -1.46 -11.92
CA SER A 585 -12.14 -2.75 -11.33
C SER A 585 -11.15 -2.58 -10.19
N VAL A 586 -10.20 -1.65 -10.29
CA VAL A 586 -9.21 -1.38 -9.24
C VAL A 586 -9.87 -0.71 -8.03
N ILE A 587 -10.78 0.23 -8.26
CA ILE A 587 -11.57 0.86 -7.18
C ILE A 587 -12.36 -0.22 -6.43
N LEU A 588 -13.07 -1.08 -7.17
CA LEU A 588 -13.82 -2.18 -6.58
C LEU A 588 -12.93 -3.13 -5.77
N ALA A 589 -11.77 -3.51 -6.32
CA ALA A 589 -10.82 -4.37 -5.63
C ALA A 589 -10.30 -3.76 -4.33
N GLY A 590 -10.00 -2.46 -4.33
CA GLY A 590 -9.60 -1.74 -3.12
C GLY A 590 -10.72 -1.70 -2.08
N LEU A 591 -11.97 -1.41 -2.49
CA LEU A 591 -13.14 -1.47 -1.60
C LEU A 591 -13.35 -2.86 -1.02
N SER A 592 -13.20 -3.91 -1.86
CA SER A 592 -13.33 -5.30 -1.43
C SER A 592 -12.23 -5.72 -0.45
N ALA A 593 -10.99 -5.25 -0.68
CA ALA A 593 -9.88 -5.47 0.22
C ALA A 593 -10.12 -4.82 1.60
N ILE A 594 -10.60 -3.57 1.63
CA ILE A 594 -10.99 -2.89 2.86
C ILE A 594 -12.14 -3.64 3.54
N PHE A 595 -13.18 -4.04 2.81
CA PHE A 595 -14.30 -4.80 3.36
C PHE A 595 -13.85 -6.11 4.02
N GLY A 596 -13.05 -6.92 3.32
CA GLY A 596 -12.49 -8.16 3.90
C GLY A 596 -11.66 -7.91 5.15
N THR A 597 -10.89 -6.82 5.16
CA THR A 597 -10.10 -6.42 6.32
C THR A 597 -11.00 -5.98 7.49
N LEU A 598 -12.10 -5.30 7.22
CA LEU A 598 -13.10 -4.92 8.24
C LEU A 598 -13.82 -6.16 8.81
N VAL A 599 -14.13 -7.15 7.98
CA VAL A 599 -14.69 -8.45 8.44
C VAL A 599 -13.69 -9.17 9.36
N MET A 600 -12.42 -9.25 8.96
CA MET A 600 -11.38 -9.80 9.83
C MET A 600 -11.20 -8.98 11.11
N GLY A 601 -11.31 -7.67 11.02
CA GLY A 601 -11.22 -6.72 12.14
C GLY A 601 -12.33 -6.88 13.18
N ALA A 602 -13.45 -7.54 12.85
CA ALA A 602 -14.47 -7.86 13.84
C ALA A 602 -13.97 -8.85 14.90
N VAL A 603 -13.09 -9.77 14.50
CA VAL A 603 -12.58 -10.86 15.37
C VAL A 603 -11.10 -10.72 15.72
N ASP A 604 -10.42 -9.67 15.24
CA ASP A 604 -9.04 -9.36 15.61
C ASP A 604 -8.77 -7.85 15.57
N TYR A 605 -7.91 -7.35 16.47
CA TYR A 605 -7.45 -5.96 16.43
C TYR A 605 -6.23 -5.84 15.54
N ILE A 606 -6.45 -5.60 14.25
CA ILE A 606 -5.42 -5.59 13.22
C ILE A 606 -4.46 -4.39 13.29
N TRP A 607 -4.85 -3.28 13.93
CA TRP A 607 -4.07 -2.03 13.95
C TRP A 607 -3.02 -1.96 15.06
N TYR A 608 -2.90 -2.96 15.95
CA TYR A 608 -1.77 -3.02 16.86
C TYR A 608 -0.43 -3.12 16.12
N ASN A 609 -0.46 -3.70 14.91
CA ASN A 609 0.69 -3.74 14.02
C ASN A 609 0.71 -2.49 13.12
N MET A 610 1.71 -1.64 13.31
CA MET A 610 1.84 -0.37 12.58
C MET A 610 2.00 -0.53 11.07
N SER A 611 2.59 -1.63 10.61
CA SER A 611 2.68 -1.94 9.17
C SER A 611 1.30 -2.18 8.57
N ILE A 612 0.44 -2.90 9.27
CA ILE A 612 -0.95 -3.15 8.83
C ILE A 612 -1.79 -1.88 8.91
N PHE A 613 -1.62 -1.07 9.97
CA PHE A 613 -2.26 0.24 10.04
C PHE A 613 -1.92 1.08 8.80
N PHE A 614 -0.64 1.20 8.46
CA PHE A 614 -0.21 1.92 7.25
C PHE A 614 -0.80 1.31 5.97
N MET A 615 -0.78 -0.02 5.81
CA MET A 615 -1.30 -0.70 4.62
C MET A 615 -2.80 -0.53 4.45
N PHE A 616 -3.57 -0.54 5.53
CA PHE A 616 -5.01 -0.24 5.49
C PHE A 616 -5.26 1.15 4.91
N TRP A 617 -4.61 2.18 5.48
CA TRP A 617 -4.73 3.56 5.00
C TRP A 617 -4.13 3.78 3.62
N PHE A 618 -3.12 3.00 3.25
CA PHE A 618 -2.57 2.98 1.90
C PHE A 618 -3.59 2.50 0.87
N VAL A 619 -4.22 1.34 1.07
CA VAL A 619 -5.26 0.83 0.16
C VAL A 619 -6.47 1.76 0.15
N PHE A 620 -6.87 2.30 1.31
CA PHE A 620 -7.88 3.34 1.42
C PHE A 620 -7.56 4.55 0.52
N ALA A 621 -6.34 5.07 0.63
CA ALA A 621 -5.87 6.20 -0.18
C ALA A 621 -5.79 5.87 -1.68
N LEU A 622 -5.43 4.63 -2.05
CA LEU A 622 -5.46 4.17 -3.44
C LEU A 622 -6.85 4.28 -4.05
N VAL A 623 -7.90 3.86 -3.33
CA VAL A 623 -9.29 3.98 -3.78
C VAL A 623 -9.63 5.46 -4.03
N CYS A 624 -9.33 6.33 -3.06
CA CYS A 624 -9.58 7.76 -3.17
C CYS A 624 -8.80 8.41 -4.35
N ALA A 625 -7.54 8.02 -4.52
CA ALA A 625 -6.67 8.54 -5.56
C ALA A 625 -7.11 8.08 -6.96
N TYR A 626 -7.49 6.78 -7.11
CA TYR A 626 -8.03 6.26 -8.37
C TYR A 626 -9.35 6.94 -8.75
N ALA A 627 -10.28 7.07 -7.79
CA ALA A 627 -11.53 7.75 -8.01
C ALA A 627 -11.33 9.21 -8.45
N SER A 628 -10.31 9.87 -7.90
CA SER A 628 -9.97 11.25 -8.26
C SER A 628 -9.31 11.36 -9.62
N ALA A 629 -8.32 10.50 -9.93
CA ALA A 629 -7.59 10.50 -11.19
C ALA A 629 -8.52 10.20 -12.38
N ASP A 630 -9.43 9.24 -12.19
CA ASP A 630 -10.40 8.85 -13.21
C ASP A 630 -11.41 9.98 -13.51
N ARG A 631 -11.87 10.70 -12.47
CA ARG A 631 -12.73 11.88 -12.63
C ARG A 631 -12.01 13.02 -13.37
N GLU A 632 -10.79 13.34 -12.95
CA GLU A 632 -10.00 14.41 -13.57
C GLU A 632 -9.66 14.12 -15.05
N GLU A 633 -9.51 12.85 -15.42
CA GLU A 633 -9.26 12.44 -16.81
C GLU A 633 -10.52 12.62 -17.68
N GLU A 634 -11.69 12.16 -17.17
CA GLU A 634 -12.97 12.40 -17.86
C GLU A 634 -13.28 13.88 -18.05
N GLU A 635 -13.05 14.70 -17.01
CA GLU A 635 -13.28 16.14 -17.10
C GLU A 635 -12.40 16.80 -18.18
N ARG A 636 -11.18 16.33 -18.39
CA ARG A 636 -10.29 16.83 -19.46
C ARG A 636 -10.73 16.39 -20.84
N GLU A 637 -11.26 15.18 -21.01
CA GLU A 637 -11.76 14.69 -22.30
C GLU A 637 -12.99 15.45 -22.78
N PHE A 638 -13.78 16.02 -21.86
CA PHE A 638 -14.97 16.81 -22.17
C PHE A 638 -14.71 18.29 -22.52
N VAL A 639 -13.51 18.80 -22.29
CA VAL A 639 -13.14 20.16 -22.70
C VAL A 639 -12.66 20.10 -24.17
N PRO A 640 -13.44 20.61 -25.16
CA PRO A 640 -12.94 20.72 -26.52
C PRO A 640 -11.77 21.67 -26.49
N ILE A 641 -10.63 21.27 -27.05
CA ILE A 641 -9.47 22.12 -27.24
C ILE A 641 -9.85 23.13 -28.35
N SER A 642 -10.46 24.24 -27.98
CA SER A 642 -10.51 25.42 -28.83
C SER A 642 -9.18 26.14 -28.69
N SER A 643 -8.45 26.25 -29.79
CA SER A 643 -7.09 26.79 -29.83
C SER A 643 -6.96 28.28 -29.53
N ASP A 644 -8.05 28.99 -29.20
CA ASP A 644 -8.05 30.45 -29.14
C ASP A 644 -8.84 31.12 -28.00
N GLU A 645 -9.18 30.44 -26.90
CA GLU A 645 -9.85 31.13 -25.79
C GLU A 645 -9.08 30.99 -24.46
N THR A 646 -8.77 32.10 -23.86
CA THR A 646 -8.21 32.25 -22.52
C THR A 646 -9.05 31.51 -21.48
N GLN A 647 -8.41 30.67 -20.73
CA GLN A 647 -8.95 29.68 -19.74
C GLN A 647 -9.81 30.25 -18.59
N SER A 648 -10.32 31.48 -18.67
CA SER A 648 -10.95 32.17 -17.53
C SER A 648 -12.46 32.06 -17.42
N ASP A 649 -13.20 31.59 -18.46
CA ASP A 649 -14.65 31.79 -18.51
C ASP A 649 -15.49 30.53 -18.77
N ILE A 650 -14.98 29.31 -18.49
CA ILE A 650 -15.77 28.09 -18.64
C ILE A 650 -16.32 27.64 -17.29
N PHE A 651 -17.62 27.83 -17.07
CA PHE A 651 -18.37 27.25 -15.96
C PHE A 651 -19.04 25.97 -16.39
N PHE A 652 -18.86 24.88 -15.60
CA PHE A 652 -19.54 23.61 -15.81
C PHE A 652 -20.82 23.56 -14.97
N GLU A 653 -21.95 23.41 -15.60
CA GLU A 653 -23.23 23.18 -14.96
C GLU A 653 -23.65 21.70 -15.11
N TYR A 654 -23.98 21.07 -14.01
CA TYR A 654 -24.37 19.66 -13.95
C TYR A 654 -25.89 19.54 -14.05
N ASP A 655 -26.38 18.91 -15.12
CA ASP A 655 -27.79 18.59 -15.28
C ASP A 655 -28.16 17.30 -14.51
N SER A 656 -28.91 17.48 -13.43
CA SER A 656 -29.34 16.41 -12.52
C SER A 656 -30.37 15.43 -13.14
N HIS A 657 -31.02 15.81 -14.26
CA HIS A 657 -32.06 14.99 -14.89
C HIS A 657 -31.54 14.07 -16.00
N THR A 658 -30.51 14.47 -16.69
CA THR A 658 -29.96 13.71 -17.81
C THR A 658 -28.63 13.01 -17.52
N PHE A 659 -28.03 13.22 -16.34
CA PHE A 659 -26.71 12.72 -15.94
C PHE A 659 -25.57 13.10 -16.92
N LYS A 660 -25.71 14.21 -17.65
CA LYS A 660 -24.72 14.73 -18.59
C LYS A 660 -24.24 16.10 -18.09
N MET A 661 -22.95 16.34 -18.19
CA MET A 661 -22.41 17.69 -18.04
C MET A 661 -22.75 18.52 -19.26
N LYS A 662 -23.34 19.70 -19.07
CA LYS A 662 -23.46 20.73 -20.08
C LYS A 662 -22.39 21.79 -19.86
N VAL A 663 -21.71 22.18 -20.91
CA VAL A 663 -20.84 23.35 -20.93
C VAL A 663 -21.75 24.56 -21.15
N ASN A 664 -21.88 25.42 -20.14
CA ASN A 664 -22.61 26.67 -20.27
C ASN A 664 -21.60 27.75 -20.66
N LYS A 665 -21.59 28.17 -21.90
CA LYS A 665 -20.93 29.40 -22.32
C LYS A 665 -21.82 30.55 -21.83
N ASN A 666 -21.28 31.46 -21.01
CA ASN A 666 -21.99 32.65 -20.61
C ASN A 666 -22.49 33.38 -21.86
N GLY A 667 -23.79 33.22 -22.10
CA GLY A 667 -24.46 34.00 -23.14
C GLY A 667 -24.45 35.46 -22.73
N ARG A 668 -23.74 36.29 -23.50
CA ARG A 668 -24.19 37.64 -23.73
C ARG A 668 -25.41 37.52 -24.66
N GLU A 669 -26.57 37.67 -24.09
CA GLU A 669 -27.71 38.12 -24.87
C GLU A 669 -27.44 39.56 -25.21
N ASP A 670 -27.17 39.84 -26.47
CA ASP A 670 -27.22 41.18 -27.02
C ASP A 670 -28.71 41.53 -27.14
N ASN A 671 -29.07 42.67 -26.55
CA ASN A 671 -30.28 43.43 -26.89
C ASN A 671 -30.20 43.98 -28.33
#